data_b84fe89999a62366a6084d3ac17ec07a
#
_entry.id   b84fe89999a62366a6084d3ac17ec07a
#
_cell.length_a   1.000
_cell.length_b   1.000
_cell.length_c   1.000
_cell.angle_alpha   90.00
_cell.angle_beta   90.00
_cell.angle_gamma   90.00
#
_symmetry.space_group_name_H-M   'P 1'
#
loop_
_entity.id
_entity.type
_entity.pdbx_description
1 polymer ?
#
loop_
_entity_poly.entity_id
_entity_poly.type
_entity_poly.pdbx_seq_one_letter_code
_entity_poly.pdbx_strand_id
1 'polypeptide(L)'
;MSLNTSPESGNTQNHLKDEKSPYLLQHADNPVDWYPWGDEAFNKAKNEDKPIFLSIGYSTCHWCHVMARESFQDPEIGDLLNQVFVPVKVDREERPDIDSVYMTVCQMITGSGGWPLTVIMTPDLKPFFAGTYFPKDTGPRGTGLRDLILNVKDLWDNKRDDLTKSAEELTYSLQQISEGPLPQSSNGPQGFSGKSSQELGEEILKQAYQSLSDNFDEKYAGFGNNQKFPTPHHLLFLLRYWKHTGEDSALIMVEKTLDAMKKGGIYDHVGFGFHRYTVDRQWMVPHFEKMLYDQALLAIAYTEAFQATGKTRYRETAEEVLEYILRDMRSPEGGFYSAEDADSEGEEGKFYLWTQDEIMDLLGSDEGALFSEIFSVSEDGNFKDEATRTKTGKNILHRTQTWDELSKKLGISTEELWWKTETARETLFQARNSRIHPHKDDKILTDWNGLVIVALALAGNLFGREDYLMAAGDAVEFIMTKLHHQGRLKHRWRDGEAAVDGNLDDYAYIIWGLLELYEATLLSEYLEIALKLNQTLLEHFLDQDNGGFYFTSDFTQKILVRQKEAYDTALPSGNSVQMMNLEKISLISDDIKIRETSHGLEAYFASMITQSPSAFTMFLSAIILKIGPSFQVVIIGEKDNPDTRVLLNTIQKEYLPNVVLILSDDSINQITGSLKHKTMVNGQATAYVCGNGTCHAPVNNPDDLINILK
;
A
#
# COMPACT_ATOMS: atom_id res chain seq x y z
N MET A 1 41.33 52.03 -14.99
CA MET A 1 41.12 51.15 -13.87
C MET A 1 39.72 50.54 -14.03
N SER A 2 39.65 49.42 -14.67
CA SER A 2 38.40 48.68 -14.88
C SER A 2 38.36 47.55 -13.85
N LEU A 3 37.42 47.61 -12.97
CA LEU A 3 37.08 46.54 -12.02
C LEU A 3 36.31 45.47 -12.79
N ASN A 4 36.94 44.33 -12.99
CA ASN A 4 36.26 43.09 -13.39
C ASN A 4 35.27 42.70 -12.29
N THR A 5 33.99 42.86 -12.53
CA THR A 5 32.93 42.17 -11.81
C THR A 5 32.84 40.77 -12.38
N SER A 6 33.20 39.78 -11.57
CA SER A 6 32.90 38.38 -11.84
C SER A 6 31.36 38.23 -12.01
N PRO A 7 30.88 37.44 -12.97
CA PRO A 7 29.46 37.18 -13.03
C PRO A 7 29.01 36.43 -11.76
N GLU A 8 28.02 36.97 -11.06
CA GLU A 8 27.25 36.23 -10.06
C GLU A 8 26.77 34.94 -10.73
N SER A 9 27.12 33.80 -10.15
CA SER A 9 26.56 32.53 -10.50
C SER A 9 25.09 32.55 -10.09
N GLY A 10 24.24 33.02 -10.99
CA GLY A 10 22.82 32.86 -10.86
C GLY A 10 22.53 31.37 -10.81
N ASN A 11 22.02 30.88 -9.69
CA ASN A 11 21.53 29.54 -9.52
C ASN A 11 20.33 29.39 -10.47
N THR A 12 20.56 28.95 -11.71
CA THR A 12 19.48 28.67 -12.65
C THR A 12 18.92 27.30 -12.31
N GLN A 13 17.74 27.29 -11.73
CA GLN A 13 16.99 26.05 -11.48
C GLN A 13 16.84 25.26 -12.78
N ASN A 14 16.92 23.93 -12.69
CA ASN A 14 16.74 23.02 -13.82
C ASN A 14 15.24 22.88 -14.20
N HIS A 15 14.91 21.97 -15.13
CA HIS A 15 13.56 21.83 -15.68
C HIS A 15 12.52 21.29 -14.69
N LEU A 16 12.91 20.87 -13.48
CA LEU A 16 11.98 20.37 -12.44
C LEU A 16 11.31 21.48 -11.63
N LYS A 17 11.70 22.74 -11.78
CA LYS A 17 11.23 23.87 -10.96
C LYS A 17 9.72 24.13 -11.03
N ASP A 18 9.10 23.76 -12.14
CA ASP A 18 7.66 23.99 -12.38
C ASP A 18 6.81 22.72 -12.12
N GLU A 19 7.46 21.63 -11.70
CA GLU A 19 6.78 20.37 -11.38
C GLU A 19 5.99 20.46 -10.08
N LYS A 20 5.04 19.51 -9.90
CA LYS A 20 4.20 19.45 -8.69
C LYS A 20 4.64 18.37 -7.71
N SER A 21 5.45 17.38 -8.13
CA SER A 21 5.97 16.36 -7.23
C SER A 21 6.92 16.97 -6.20
N PRO A 22 6.72 16.75 -4.87
CA PRO A 22 7.68 17.15 -3.86
C PRO A 22 9.07 16.57 -4.12
N TYR A 23 9.15 15.31 -4.57
CA TYR A 23 10.41 14.66 -4.91
C TYR A 23 11.14 15.35 -6.06
N LEU A 24 10.44 15.73 -7.13
CA LEU A 24 11.07 16.43 -8.25
C LEU A 24 11.56 17.82 -7.81
N LEU A 25 10.76 18.53 -7.03
CA LEU A 25 11.11 19.86 -6.50
C LEU A 25 12.33 19.83 -5.58
N GLN A 26 12.54 18.77 -4.79
CA GLN A 26 13.75 18.58 -3.98
C GLN A 26 15.04 18.56 -4.81
N HIS A 27 14.93 18.31 -6.11
CA HIS A 27 16.06 18.24 -7.05
C HIS A 27 16.14 19.43 -8.03
N ALA A 28 15.25 20.41 -7.92
CA ALA A 28 15.20 21.56 -8.84
C ALA A 28 16.45 22.45 -8.80
N ASP A 29 17.13 22.50 -7.66
CA ASP A 29 18.35 23.29 -7.45
C ASP A 29 19.66 22.51 -7.63
N ASN A 30 19.58 21.23 -8.10
CA ASN A 30 20.78 20.44 -8.35
C ASN A 30 21.60 20.99 -9.55
N PRO A 31 22.93 20.85 -9.54
CA PRO A 31 23.77 21.16 -10.71
C PRO A 31 23.52 20.21 -11.89
N VAL A 32 22.87 19.07 -11.67
CA VAL A 32 22.39 18.18 -12.74
C VAL A 32 21.22 18.85 -13.46
N ASP A 33 21.26 18.90 -14.78
CA ASP A 33 20.22 19.46 -15.65
C ASP A 33 19.06 18.48 -15.81
N TRP A 34 18.35 18.22 -14.70
CA TRP A 34 17.26 17.28 -14.64
C TRP A 34 16.06 17.70 -15.47
N TYR A 35 15.50 16.76 -16.23
CA TYR A 35 14.24 16.86 -16.94
C TYR A 35 13.18 15.97 -16.23
N PRO A 36 11.91 16.37 -16.21
CA PRO A 36 10.84 15.43 -15.94
C PRO A 36 10.71 14.42 -17.10
N TRP A 37 10.02 13.32 -16.84
CA TRP A 37 9.71 12.33 -17.89
C TRP A 37 8.78 12.94 -18.93
N GLY A 38 9.24 13.09 -20.16
CA GLY A 38 8.44 13.70 -21.23
C GLY A 38 9.18 13.91 -22.53
N ASP A 39 8.44 14.34 -23.54
CA ASP A 39 8.94 14.50 -24.92
C ASP A 39 10.11 15.48 -25.04
N GLU A 40 10.22 16.49 -24.16
CA GLU A 40 11.32 17.44 -24.17
C GLU A 40 12.66 16.72 -23.95
N ALA A 41 12.75 15.92 -22.90
CA ALA A 41 13.94 15.11 -22.60
C ALA A 41 14.24 14.10 -23.72
N PHE A 42 13.23 13.43 -24.24
CA PHE A 42 13.42 12.38 -25.26
C PHE A 42 13.85 12.97 -26.60
N ASN A 43 13.28 14.09 -27.00
CA ASN A 43 13.68 14.81 -28.22
C ASN A 43 15.11 15.36 -28.09
N LYS A 44 15.48 15.89 -26.90
CA LYS A 44 16.85 16.32 -26.64
C LYS A 44 17.82 15.14 -26.77
N ALA A 45 17.52 13.99 -26.16
CA ALA A 45 18.35 12.79 -26.24
C ALA A 45 18.56 12.32 -27.69
N LYS A 46 17.50 12.34 -28.50
CA LYS A 46 17.58 12.01 -29.94
C LYS A 46 18.36 13.02 -30.73
N ASN A 47 18.17 14.31 -30.50
CA ASN A 47 18.83 15.39 -31.26
C ASN A 47 20.32 15.49 -30.93
N GLU A 48 20.71 15.26 -29.66
CA GLU A 48 22.10 15.31 -29.22
C GLU A 48 22.79 13.94 -29.30
N ASP A 49 22.06 12.90 -29.67
CA ASP A 49 22.54 11.52 -29.75
C ASP A 49 23.18 11.04 -28.44
N LYS A 50 22.52 11.38 -27.30
CA LYS A 50 22.96 11.04 -25.95
C LYS A 50 22.09 9.96 -25.34
N PRO A 51 22.65 9.04 -24.54
CA PRO A 51 21.83 8.12 -23.73
C PRO A 51 21.08 8.90 -22.64
N ILE A 52 20.00 8.32 -22.14
CA ILE A 52 19.21 8.87 -21.04
C ILE A 52 19.68 8.24 -19.73
N PHE A 53 19.94 9.08 -18.71
CA PHE A 53 20.17 8.67 -17.33
C PHE A 53 18.87 8.87 -16.55
N LEU A 54 18.14 7.78 -16.29
CA LEU A 54 16.88 7.79 -15.55
C LEU A 54 17.14 7.50 -14.08
N SER A 55 16.69 8.39 -13.19
CA SER A 55 16.73 8.22 -11.74
C SER A 55 15.31 8.24 -11.20
N ILE A 56 14.88 7.15 -10.58
CA ILE A 56 13.55 6.98 -9.98
C ILE A 56 13.68 6.87 -8.46
N GLY A 57 12.80 7.55 -7.73
CA GLY A 57 12.73 7.54 -6.28
C GLY A 57 11.44 8.17 -5.80
N TYR A 58 11.39 8.59 -4.55
CA TYR A 58 10.24 9.26 -3.93
C TYR A 58 10.70 10.19 -2.80
N SER A 59 9.84 11.11 -2.38
CA SER A 59 10.21 12.26 -1.55
C SER A 59 10.68 11.91 -0.14
N THR A 60 10.20 10.82 0.44
CA THR A 60 10.53 10.36 1.79
C THR A 60 11.61 9.26 1.83
N CYS A 61 12.24 9.00 0.68
CA CYS A 61 13.23 7.93 0.52
C CYS A 61 14.60 8.32 1.08
N HIS A 62 14.99 7.80 2.23
CA HIS A 62 16.28 8.08 2.87
C HIS A 62 17.49 7.86 1.94
N TRP A 63 17.61 6.71 1.26
CA TRP A 63 18.73 6.44 0.36
C TRP A 63 18.72 7.31 -0.90
N CYS A 64 17.55 7.84 -1.31
CA CYS A 64 17.46 8.86 -2.36
C CYS A 64 18.06 10.18 -1.87
N HIS A 65 17.81 10.59 -0.63
CA HIS A 65 18.44 11.76 -0.01
C HIS A 65 19.95 11.58 0.14
N VAL A 66 20.41 10.39 0.54
CA VAL A 66 21.85 10.10 0.62
C VAL A 66 22.51 10.26 -0.75
N MET A 67 21.95 9.66 -1.80
CA MET A 67 22.50 9.78 -3.17
C MET A 67 22.42 11.22 -3.69
N ALA A 68 21.39 11.97 -3.32
CA ALA A 68 21.29 13.39 -3.67
C ALA A 68 22.44 14.20 -3.06
N ARG A 69 22.67 14.05 -1.76
CA ARG A 69 23.75 14.78 -1.03
C ARG A 69 25.13 14.37 -1.48
N GLU A 70 25.38 13.07 -1.67
CA GLU A 70 26.72 12.56 -2.03
C GLU A 70 27.07 12.80 -3.51
N SER A 71 26.08 12.79 -4.42
CA SER A 71 26.32 12.76 -5.86
C SER A 71 25.63 13.89 -6.62
N PHE A 72 24.30 14.02 -6.53
CA PHE A 72 23.57 14.93 -7.42
C PHE A 72 23.71 16.42 -7.06
N GLN A 73 24.11 16.74 -5.84
CA GLN A 73 24.44 18.11 -5.40
C GLN A 73 25.92 18.46 -5.65
N ASP A 74 26.73 17.50 -6.08
CA ASP A 74 28.14 17.74 -6.38
C ASP A 74 28.30 18.32 -7.81
N PRO A 75 28.93 19.51 -7.96
CA PRO A 75 29.08 20.16 -9.29
C PRO A 75 29.83 19.33 -10.30
N GLU A 76 30.85 18.58 -9.89
CA GLU A 76 31.66 17.77 -10.80
C GLU A 76 30.86 16.58 -11.35
N ILE A 77 30.07 15.91 -10.52
CA ILE A 77 29.17 14.86 -10.96
C ILE A 77 28.05 15.43 -11.84
N GLY A 78 27.52 16.61 -11.47
CA GLY A 78 26.53 17.32 -12.29
C GLY A 78 27.06 17.61 -13.70
N ASP A 79 28.26 18.19 -13.82
CA ASP A 79 28.89 18.46 -15.09
C ASP A 79 29.12 17.19 -15.94
N LEU A 80 29.56 16.10 -15.30
CA LEU A 80 29.75 14.81 -15.98
C LEU A 80 28.43 14.21 -16.49
N LEU A 81 27.38 14.22 -15.67
CA LEU A 81 26.05 13.75 -16.08
C LEU A 81 25.52 14.55 -17.27
N ASN A 82 25.57 15.87 -17.20
CA ASN A 82 25.10 16.77 -18.26
C ASN A 82 25.87 16.64 -19.58
N GLN A 83 27.16 16.32 -19.50
CA GLN A 83 27.98 16.08 -20.69
C GLN A 83 27.61 14.77 -21.39
N VAL A 84 27.41 13.71 -20.65
CA VAL A 84 27.26 12.33 -21.16
C VAL A 84 25.82 11.97 -21.47
N PHE A 85 24.89 12.45 -20.67
CA PHE A 85 23.50 12.02 -20.71
C PHE A 85 22.52 13.19 -20.91
N VAL A 86 21.27 12.83 -21.19
CA VAL A 86 20.09 13.64 -20.82
C VAL A 86 19.55 13.05 -19.52
N PRO A 87 19.72 13.75 -18.38
CA PRO A 87 19.26 13.24 -17.08
C PRO A 87 17.74 13.40 -16.93
N VAL A 88 17.04 12.32 -16.58
CA VAL A 88 15.60 12.31 -16.35
C VAL A 88 15.31 11.85 -14.93
N LYS A 89 14.42 12.57 -14.25
CA LYS A 89 13.98 12.23 -12.90
C LYS A 89 12.50 11.86 -12.86
N VAL A 90 12.16 10.81 -12.10
CA VAL A 90 10.80 10.31 -11.97
C VAL A 90 10.48 10.08 -10.51
N ASP A 91 9.33 10.60 -10.08
CA ASP A 91 8.69 10.22 -8.82
C ASP A 91 7.89 8.93 -9.04
N ARG A 92 8.30 7.84 -8.38
CA ARG A 92 7.61 6.55 -8.49
C ARG A 92 6.18 6.57 -7.97
N GLU A 93 5.89 7.49 -7.05
CA GLU A 93 4.57 7.62 -6.47
C GLU A 93 3.59 8.34 -7.39
N GLU A 94 4.08 9.22 -8.29
CA GLU A 94 3.26 9.81 -9.36
C GLU A 94 3.24 8.93 -10.62
N ARG A 95 4.33 8.20 -10.89
CA ARG A 95 4.50 7.39 -12.11
C ARG A 95 4.88 5.94 -11.77
N PRO A 96 3.99 5.23 -11.03
CA PRO A 96 4.22 3.81 -10.72
C PRO A 96 4.27 2.93 -11.97
N ASP A 97 3.68 3.36 -13.07
CA ASP A 97 3.73 2.73 -14.37
C ASP A 97 5.17 2.69 -14.97
N ILE A 98 5.92 3.77 -14.80
CA ILE A 98 7.34 3.84 -15.22
C ILE A 98 8.20 3.03 -14.25
N ASP A 99 7.99 3.21 -12.96
CA ASP A 99 8.74 2.51 -11.91
C ASP A 99 8.65 1.00 -12.07
N SER A 100 7.44 0.44 -12.22
CA SER A 100 7.21 -0.99 -12.38
C SER A 100 7.95 -1.58 -13.58
N VAL A 101 7.88 -0.93 -14.75
CA VAL A 101 8.57 -1.39 -15.97
C VAL A 101 10.08 -1.44 -15.76
N TYR A 102 10.69 -0.37 -15.25
CA TYR A 102 12.15 -0.30 -15.12
C TYR A 102 12.68 -1.00 -13.87
N MET A 103 11.85 -1.17 -12.83
CA MET A 103 12.16 -2.04 -11.69
C MET A 103 12.27 -3.51 -12.13
N THR A 104 11.35 -3.97 -12.98
CA THR A 104 11.43 -5.31 -13.59
C THR A 104 12.74 -5.49 -14.37
N VAL A 105 13.16 -4.49 -15.15
CA VAL A 105 14.45 -4.52 -15.83
C VAL A 105 15.62 -4.60 -14.84
N CYS A 106 15.58 -3.83 -13.76
CA CYS A 106 16.61 -3.89 -12.71
C CYS A 106 16.71 -5.28 -12.10
N GLN A 107 15.58 -5.88 -11.75
CA GLN A 107 15.53 -7.24 -11.21
C GLN A 107 16.05 -8.29 -12.20
N MET A 108 15.76 -8.15 -13.49
CA MET A 108 16.28 -9.03 -14.53
C MET A 108 17.83 -8.97 -14.63
N ILE A 109 18.41 -7.78 -14.47
CA ILE A 109 19.85 -7.56 -14.60
C ILE A 109 20.61 -7.94 -13.32
N THR A 110 20.07 -7.53 -12.14
CA THR A 110 20.79 -7.58 -10.87
C THR A 110 20.32 -8.69 -9.93
N GLY A 111 19.16 -9.28 -10.20
CA GLY A 111 18.48 -10.22 -9.30
C GLY A 111 17.76 -9.57 -8.11
N SER A 112 17.81 -8.24 -7.98
CA SER A 112 17.18 -7.48 -6.90
C SER A 112 16.72 -6.12 -7.39
N GLY A 113 15.91 -5.41 -6.57
CA GLY A 113 15.44 -4.07 -6.86
C GLY A 113 15.38 -3.21 -5.60
N GLY A 114 15.14 -1.92 -5.77
CA GLY A 114 15.03 -0.96 -4.66
C GLY A 114 15.21 0.48 -5.13
N TRP A 115 14.99 1.41 -4.24
CA TRP A 115 15.16 2.83 -4.50
C TRP A 115 16.32 3.42 -3.68
N PRO A 116 17.06 4.41 -4.28
CA PRO A 116 16.88 4.97 -5.63
C PRO A 116 17.11 3.90 -6.73
N LEU A 117 16.32 3.96 -7.79
CA LEU A 117 16.52 3.12 -8.98
C LEU A 117 17.21 3.96 -10.06
N THR A 118 18.32 3.43 -10.61
CA THR A 118 19.09 4.04 -11.68
C THR A 118 19.01 3.17 -12.92
N VAL A 119 18.59 3.76 -14.05
CA VAL A 119 18.51 3.05 -15.33
C VAL A 119 19.20 3.89 -16.41
N ILE A 120 19.99 3.25 -17.27
CA ILE A 120 20.57 3.90 -18.42
C ILE A 120 19.99 3.27 -19.68
N MET A 121 19.50 4.13 -20.59
CA MET A 121 18.76 3.68 -21.77
C MET A 121 19.12 4.49 -23.02
N THR A 122 18.80 3.92 -24.16
CA THR A 122 18.92 4.58 -25.46
C THR A 122 17.92 5.76 -25.56
N PRO A 123 18.08 6.68 -26.54
CA PRO A 123 17.10 7.73 -26.80
C PRO A 123 15.69 7.20 -27.15
N ASP A 124 15.57 5.93 -27.51
CA ASP A 124 14.29 5.25 -27.74
C ASP A 124 13.75 4.51 -26.51
N LEU A 125 14.22 4.89 -25.32
CA LEU A 125 13.79 4.41 -24.00
C LEU A 125 14.09 2.92 -23.73
N LYS A 126 14.93 2.26 -24.57
CA LYS A 126 15.33 0.86 -24.38
C LYS A 126 16.48 0.78 -23.37
N PRO A 127 16.31 0.09 -22.23
CA PRO A 127 17.33 0.02 -21.18
C PRO A 127 18.47 -0.92 -21.57
N PHE A 128 19.72 -0.54 -21.22
CA PHE A 128 20.89 -1.41 -21.35
C PHE A 128 21.70 -1.57 -20.07
N PHE A 129 21.36 -0.79 -19.03
CA PHE A 129 21.93 -0.90 -17.70
C PHE A 129 20.90 -0.53 -16.65
N ALA A 130 20.92 -1.21 -15.50
CA ALA A 130 20.15 -0.82 -14.32
C ALA A 130 20.90 -1.20 -13.03
N GLY A 131 20.58 -0.47 -11.97
CA GLY A 131 21.07 -0.69 -10.61
C GLY A 131 20.31 0.19 -9.63
N THR A 132 20.66 0.10 -8.36
CA THR A 132 20.00 0.89 -7.32
C THR A 132 20.86 2.09 -6.91
N TYR A 133 21.34 2.13 -5.68
CA TYR A 133 22.19 3.18 -5.15
C TYR A 133 23.64 3.08 -5.67
N PHE A 134 24.22 4.23 -6.04
CA PHE A 134 25.63 4.37 -6.38
C PHE A 134 26.27 5.46 -5.52
N PRO A 135 27.33 5.16 -4.73
CA PRO A 135 28.12 6.19 -4.05
C PRO A 135 28.81 7.10 -5.06
N LYS A 136 29.23 8.29 -4.66
CA LYS A 136 29.94 9.22 -5.55
C LYS A 136 31.17 8.58 -6.21
N ASP A 137 32.06 7.99 -5.39
CA ASP A 137 33.31 7.38 -5.81
C ASP A 137 33.33 5.87 -5.49
N THR A 138 34.06 5.09 -6.31
CA THR A 138 34.25 3.66 -6.10
C THR A 138 34.94 3.37 -4.78
N GLY A 139 34.40 2.44 -4.01
CA GLY A 139 34.91 2.08 -2.69
C GLY A 139 34.40 0.73 -2.20
N PRO A 140 34.51 0.46 -0.90
CA PRO A 140 34.03 -0.81 -0.30
C PRO A 140 32.55 -1.08 -0.50
N ARG A 141 31.73 -0.04 -0.74
CA ARG A 141 30.29 -0.11 -1.01
C ARG A 141 29.93 -0.42 -2.46
N GLY A 142 30.92 -0.56 -3.36
CA GLY A 142 30.70 -0.88 -4.77
C GLY A 142 31.26 0.17 -5.74
N THR A 143 30.83 0.06 -7.00
CA THR A 143 31.21 0.99 -8.08
C THR A 143 30.60 2.37 -7.83
N GLY A 144 31.42 3.42 -7.97
CA GLY A 144 30.97 4.79 -7.84
C GLY A 144 30.26 5.33 -9.09
N LEU A 145 29.40 6.32 -8.89
CA LEU A 145 28.66 6.98 -9.97
C LEU A 145 29.60 7.62 -11.00
N ARG A 146 30.72 8.24 -10.54
CA ARG A 146 31.75 8.80 -11.42
C ARG A 146 32.27 7.77 -12.42
N ASP A 147 32.70 6.61 -11.91
CA ASP A 147 33.26 5.56 -12.76
C ASP A 147 32.21 4.95 -13.69
N LEU A 148 30.97 4.81 -13.22
CA LEU A 148 29.84 4.38 -14.04
C LEU A 148 29.63 5.32 -15.23
N ILE A 149 29.57 6.65 -14.99
CA ILE A 149 29.38 7.66 -16.05
C ILE A 149 30.50 7.55 -17.10
N LEU A 150 31.76 7.49 -16.65
CA LEU A 150 32.94 7.42 -17.58
C LEU A 150 32.95 6.11 -18.37
N ASN A 151 32.61 4.99 -17.75
CA ASN A 151 32.50 3.69 -18.41
C ASN A 151 31.40 3.68 -19.48
N VAL A 152 30.23 4.22 -19.15
CA VAL A 152 29.12 4.31 -20.11
C VAL A 152 29.49 5.23 -21.27
N LYS A 153 30.17 6.36 -21.01
CA LYS A 153 30.66 7.25 -22.06
C LYS A 153 31.56 6.50 -23.02
N ASP A 154 32.59 5.80 -22.52
CA ASP A 154 33.50 5.03 -23.36
C ASP A 154 32.78 3.97 -24.21
N LEU A 155 31.83 3.24 -23.60
CA LEU A 155 31.03 2.25 -24.31
C LEU A 155 30.10 2.88 -25.35
N TRP A 156 29.50 4.03 -25.05
CA TRP A 156 28.62 4.74 -25.96
C TRP A 156 29.39 5.28 -27.19
N ASP A 157 30.60 5.79 -26.96
CA ASP A 157 31.47 6.34 -28.03
C ASP A 157 32.13 5.24 -28.89
N ASN A 158 32.50 4.07 -28.29
CA ASN A 158 33.36 3.09 -28.94
C ASN A 158 32.71 1.72 -29.20
N LYS A 159 31.58 1.39 -28.52
CA LYS A 159 30.90 0.06 -28.60
C LYS A 159 29.37 0.17 -28.65
N ARG A 160 28.90 1.20 -29.37
CA ARG A 160 27.46 1.51 -29.43
C ARG A 160 26.59 0.34 -29.90
N ASP A 161 27.06 -0.39 -30.93
CA ASP A 161 26.33 -1.53 -31.50
C ASP A 161 26.07 -2.62 -30.44
N ASP A 162 27.07 -2.86 -29.58
CA ASP A 162 26.93 -3.84 -28.48
C ASP A 162 25.88 -3.38 -27.46
N LEU A 163 25.88 -2.07 -27.10
CA LEU A 163 24.87 -1.50 -26.17
C LEU A 163 23.47 -1.54 -26.76
N THR A 164 23.33 -1.18 -28.04
CA THR A 164 22.02 -1.21 -28.74
C THR A 164 21.47 -2.62 -28.79
N LYS A 165 22.33 -3.59 -29.11
CA LYS A 165 21.93 -5.01 -29.12
C LYS A 165 21.49 -5.48 -27.73
N SER A 166 22.24 -5.16 -26.68
CA SER A 166 21.85 -5.48 -25.30
C SER A 166 20.50 -4.85 -24.92
N ALA A 167 20.26 -3.59 -25.32
CA ALA A 167 19.01 -2.90 -25.09
C ALA A 167 17.82 -3.58 -25.79
N GLU A 168 18.03 -4.09 -27.01
CA GLU A 168 17.02 -4.84 -27.76
C GLU A 168 16.72 -6.20 -27.11
N GLU A 169 17.74 -6.95 -26.70
CA GLU A 169 17.61 -8.23 -26.03
C GLU A 169 16.88 -8.10 -24.69
N LEU A 170 17.19 -7.09 -23.87
CA LEU A 170 16.50 -6.80 -22.61
C LEU A 170 15.04 -6.39 -22.86
N THR A 171 14.80 -5.54 -23.85
CA THR A 171 13.44 -5.11 -24.20
C THR A 171 12.60 -6.28 -24.68
N TYR A 172 13.18 -7.16 -25.51
CA TYR A 172 12.50 -8.38 -25.94
C TYR A 172 12.16 -9.32 -24.76
N SER A 173 13.12 -9.54 -23.84
CA SER A 173 12.89 -10.35 -22.64
C SER A 173 11.81 -9.75 -21.74
N LEU A 174 11.79 -8.44 -21.58
CA LEU A 174 10.72 -7.72 -20.83
C LEU A 174 9.35 -7.94 -21.49
N GLN A 175 9.27 -7.87 -22.82
CA GLN A 175 8.02 -8.14 -23.55
C GLN A 175 7.52 -9.56 -23.31
N GLN A 176 8.40 -10.56 -23.36
CA GLN A 176 8.05 -11.96 -23.10
C GLN A 176 7.53 -12.17 -21.66
N ILE A 177 8.15 -11.53 -20.67
CA ILE A 177 7.68 -11.57 -19.27
C ILE A 177 6.29 -10.94 -19.14
N SER A 178 6.08 -9.80 -19.81
CA SER A 178 4.82 -9.04 -19.73
C SER A 178 3.65 -9.71 -20.47
N GLU A 179 3.93 -10.50 -21.51
CA GLU A 179 2.91 -11.26 -22.23
C GLU A 179 2.43 -12.49 -21.45
N GLY A 180 3.12 -12.84 -20.35
CA GLY A 180 2.82 -14.01 -19.53
C GLY A 180 3.18 -15.35 -20.22
N PRO A 181 2.94 -16.48 -19.57
CA PRO A 181 3.19 -17.78 -20.18
C PRO A 181 2.30 -17.95 -21.42
N LEU A 182 2.93 -17.96 -22.59
CA LEU A 182 2.24 -18.24 -23.87
C LEU A 182 1.39 -19.51 -23.72
N PRO A 183 0.11 -19.51 -24.11
CA PRO A 183 -0.63 -20.74 -24.24
C PRO A 183 0.14 -21.63 -25.22
N GLN A 184 0.61 -22.78 -24.74
CA GLN A 184 1.30 -23.75 -25.64
C GLN A 184 0.37 -24.04 -26.81
N SER A 185 0.78 -23.61 -28.00
CA SER A 185 0.02 -23.77 -29.24
C SER A 185 -0.31 -25.22 -29.46
N SER A 186 -1.56 -25.61 -29.26
CA SER A 186 -2.13 -26.79 -29.89
C SER A 186 -2.90 -26.30 -31.12
N ASN A 187 -2.41 -26.64 -32.31
CA ASN A 187 -3.03 -26.40 -33.59
C ASN A 187 -4.50 -26.85 -33.60
N GLY A 188 -5.42 -25.89 -33.82
CA GLY A 188 -6.82 -26.17 -34.13
C GLY A 188 -7.72 -24.98 -33.88
N PRO A 189 -8.54 -24.57 -34.87
CA PRO A 189 -9.52 -23.52 -34.70
C PRO A 189 -10.80 -24.07 -34.10
N GLN A 190 -11.00 -23.94 -32.79
CA GLN A 190 -12.32 -24.10 -32.18
C GLN A 190 -12.32 -23.45 -30.79
N GLY A 191 -13.41 -22.79 -30.48
CA GLY A 191 -13.68 -21.96 -29.33
C GLY A 191 -13.29 -22.57 -27.96
N PHE A 192 -13.25 -21.72 -26.95
CA PHE A 192 -12.93 -22.00 -25.55
C PHE A 192 -13.31 -23.42 -25.09
N SER A 193 -12.55 -24.43 -25.48
CA SER A 193 -12.74 -25.79 -25.01
C SER A 193 -11.38 -26.48 -24.86
N GLY A 194 -10.96 -26.66 -23.62
CA GLY A 194 -10.10 -27.76 -23.25
C GLY A 194 -8.61 -27.49 -23.13
N LYS A 195 -8.19 -26.71 -22.14
CA LYS A 195 -7.09 -27.10 -21.24
C LYS A 195 -7.65 -27.01 -19.84
N SER A 196 -7.45 -28.01 -19.03
CA SER A 196 -7.72 -27.97 -17.62
C SER A 196 -6.92 -26.78 -17.04
N SER A 197 -7.52 -25.60 -17.03
CA SER A 197 -7.09 -24.54 -16.13
C SER A 197 -7.20 -25.17 -14.74
N GLN A 198 -6.11 -25.36 -14.08
CA GLN A 198 -6.10 -25.85 -12.71
C GLN A 198 -6.78 -24.73 -11.90
N GLU A 199 -8.06 -24.92 -11.58
CA GLU A 199 -8.78 -23.99 -10.70
C GLU A 199 -8.03 -23.94 -9.37
N LEU A 200 -7.86 -22.73 -8.85
CA LEU A 200 -7.27 -22.53 -7.54
C LEU A 200 -8.28 -23.00 -6.48
N GLY A 201 -7.91 -23.98 -5.69
CA GLY A 201 -8.79 -24.60 -4.69
C GLY A 201 -8.12 -24.76 -3.33
N GLU A 202 -8.70 -25.58 -2.47
CA GLU A 202 -8.24 -25.80 -1.09
C GLU A 202 -6.75 -26.13 -0.95
N GLU A 203 -6.20 -26.90 -1.89
CA GLU A 203 -4.80 -27.33 -1.84
C GLU A 203 -3.84 -26.13 -1.95
N ILE A 204 -4.15 -25.16 -2.79
CA ILE A 204 -3.30 -23.97 -2.96
C ILE A 204 -3.38 -23.04 -1.75
N LEU A 205 -4.57 -22.94 -1.13
CA LEU A 205 -4.76 -22.19 0.12
C LEU A 205 -3.91 -22.80 1.24
N LYS A 206 -3.92 -24.13 1.34
CA LYS A 206 -3.09 -24.87 2.29
C LYS A 206 -1.60 -24.69 2.04
N GLN A 207 -1.16 -24.68 0.79
CA GLN A 207 0.25 -24.45 0.44
C GLN A 207 0.68 -23.01 0.80
N ALA A 208 -0.17 -22.00 0.57
CA ALA A 208 0.10 -20.62 0.99
C ALA A 208 0.23 -20.52 2.51
N TYR A 209 -0.73 -21.09 3.25
CA TYR A 209 -0.66 -21.16 4.72
C TYR A 209 0.61 -21.84 5.19
N GLN A 210 0.97 -23.02 4.63
CA GLN A 210 2.17 -23.75 5.03
C GLN A 210 3.44 -22.94 4.75
N SER A 211 3.53 -22.29 3.60
CA SER A 211 4.66 -21.42 3.25
C SER A 211 4.80 -20.23 4.23
N LEU A 212 3.69 -19.61 4.64
CA LEU A 212 3.71 -18.57 5.67
C LEU A 212 4.11 -19.14 7.03
N SER A 213 3.58 -20.31 7.43
CA SER A 213 3.91 -20.98 8.68
C SER A 213 5.40 -21.36 8.76
N ASP A 214 5.96 -21.89 7.68
CA ASP A 214 7.38 -22.26 7.60
C ASP A 214 8.32 -21.04 7.67
N ASN A 215 7.84 -19.87 7.22
CA ASN A 215 8.59 -18.61 7.25
C ASN A 215 8.28 -17.75 8.49
N PHE A 216 7.39 -18.21 9.37
CA PHE A 216 7.01 -17.49 10.58
C PHE A 216 8.12 -17.48 11.62
N ASP A 217 8.42 -16.32 12.18
CA ASP A 217 9.39 -16.16 13.23
C ASP A 217 8.77 -16.45 14.61
N GLU A 218 8.92 -17.67 15.11
CA GLU A 218 8.36 -18.10 16.40
C GLU A 218 8.88 -17.28 17.59
N LYS A 219 10.07 -16.67 17.49
CA LYS A 219 10.66 -15.92 18.59
C LYS A 219 10.22 -14.47 18.65
N TYR A 220 10.14 -13.80 17.49
CA TYR A 220 9.89 -12.36 17.40
C TYR A 220 8.61 -12.03 16.63
N ALA A 221 7.91 -13.05 16.17
CA ALA A 221 6.73 -12.97 15.33
C ALA A 221 6.97 -12.26 13.98
N GLY A 222 5.95 -12.26 13.12
CA GLY A 222 6.08 -11.79 11.73
C GLY A 222 6.82 -12.80 10.85
N PHE A 223 7.04 -12.44 9.60
CA PHE A 223 7.57 -13.34 8.57
C PHE A 223 8.99 -12.96 8.20
N GLY A 224 9.84 -13.98 7.98
CA GLY A 224 11.25 -13.79 7.66
C GLY A 224 12.17 -13.63 8.88
N ASN A 225 13.49 -13.67 8.62
CA ASN A 225 14.53 -13.74 9.66
C ASN A 225 15.48 -12.54 9.69
N ASN A 226 15.25 -11.52 8.86
CA ASN A 226 16.09 -10.32 8.75
C ASN A 226 15.26 -9.08 9.07
N GLN A 227 15.35 -8.05 8.24
CA GLN A 227 14.44 -6.91 8.29
C GLN A 227 12.99 -7.38 8.13
N LYS A 228 12.06 -6.70 8.77
CA LYS A 228 10.65 -7.08 8.76
C LYS A 228 9.76 -5.97 8.25
N PHE A 229 8.88 -6.39 7.34
CA PHE A 229 7.77 -5.58 6.86
C PHE A 229 6.45 -6.05 7.51
N PRO A 230 5.50 -5.16 7.79
CA PRO A 230 4.20 -5.53 8.36
C PRO A 230 3.39 -6.53 7.54
N THR A 231 3.46 -6.44 6.21
CA THR A 231 2.74 -7.29 5.25
C THR A 231 1.28 -7.60 5.64
N PRO A 232 0.41 -6.56 5.79
CA PRO A 232 -0.94 -6.75 6.35
C PRO A 232 -1.81 -7.72 5.55
N HIS A 233 -1.61 -7.83 4.23
CA HIS A 233 -2.32 -8.77 3.36
C HIS A 233 -2.07 -10.25 3.73
N HIS A 234 -0.90 -10.61 4.29
CA HIS A 234 -0.67 -11.94 4.88
C HIS A 234 -1.59 -12.17 6.09
N LEU A 235 -1.74 -11.14 6.94
CA LEU A 235 -2.60 -11.22 8.14
C LEU A 235 -4.08 -11.35 7.76
N LEU A 236 -4.52 -10.59 6.76
CA LEU A 236 -5.88 -10.67 6.22
C LEU A 236 -6.17 -12.05 5.62
N PHE A 237 -5.22 -12.62 4.87
CA PHE A 237 -5.35 -13.99 4.36
C PHE A 237 -5.44 -15.01 5.50
N LEU A 238 -4.57 -14.93 6.50
CA LEU A 238 -4.55 -15.87 7.63
C LEU A 238 -5.83 -15.80 8.46
N LEU A 239 -6.43 -14.61 8.65
CA LEU A 239 -7.73 -14.47 9.31
C LEU A 239 -8.85 -15.17 8.52
N ARG A 240 -8.88 -15.01 7.19
CA ARG A 240 -9.83 -15.67 6.31
C ARG A 240 -9.61 -17.17 6.26
N TYR A 241 -8.35 -17.59 6.19
CA TYR A 241 -7.97 -19.01 6.19
C TYR A 241 -8.39 -19.69 7.50
N TRP A 242 -8.13 -19.04 8.67
CA TRP A 242 -8.64 -19.52 9.96
C TRP A 242 -10.16 -19.63 9.98
N LYS A 243 -10.87 -18.60 9.52
CA LYS A 243 -12.35 -18.60 9.49
C LYS A 243 -12.89 -19.73 8.60
N HIS A 244 -12.23 -19.99 7.48
CA HIS A 244 -12.63 -21.01 6.49
C HIS A 244 -12.33 -22.43 6.94
N THR A 245 -11.16 -22.67 7.56
CA THR A 245 -10.67 -24.03 7.86
C THR A 245 -10.80 -24.42 9.34
N GLY A 246 -10.87 -23.46 10.25
CA GLY A 246 -10.75 -23.67 11.71
C GLY A 246 -9.31 -23.91 12.18
N GLU A 247 -8.29 -23.60 11.36
CA GLU A 247 -6.87 -23.78 11.72
C GLU A 247 -6.39 -22.68 12.69
N ASP A 248 -6.44 -22.97 13.99
CA ASP A 248 -6.12 -21.99 15.05
C ASP A 248 -4.68 -21.43 14.96
N SER A 249 -3.75 -22.17 14.40
CA SER A 249 -2.36 -21.69 14.24
C SER A 249 -2.27 -20.48 13.32
N ALA A 250 -3.18 -20.34 12.35
CA ALA A 250 -3.26 -19.16 11.49
C ALA A 250 -3.65 -17.91 12.31
N LEU A 251 -4.65 -18.00 13.17
CA LEU A 251 -5.04 -16.91 14.07
C LEU A 251 -3.93 -16.57 15.07
N ILE A 252 -3.22 -17.57 15.61
CA ILE A 252 -2.10 -17.37 16.54
C ILE A 252 -0.98 -16.59 15.86
N MET A 253 -0.63 -16.87 14.60
CA MET A 253 0.37 -16.12 13.86
C MET A 253 -0.03 -14.65 13.69
N VAL A 254 -1.30 -14.38 13.38
CA VAL A 254 -1.84 -13.01 13.30
C VAL A 254 -1.70 -12.30 14.63
N GLU A 255 -2.20 -12.88 15.71
CA GLU A 255 -2.17 -12.28 17.04
C GLU A 255 -0.76 -11.99 17.51
N LYS A 256 0.16 -12.96 17.38
CA LYS A 256 1.57 -12.76 17.75
C LYS A 256 2.21 -11.61 16.96
N THR A 257 1.93 -11.52 15.65
CA THR A 257 2.50 -10.49 14.78
C THR A 257 1.99 -9.09 15.15
N LEU A 258 0.67 -8.94 15.29
CA LEU A 258 0.05 -7.67 15.67
C LEU A 258 0.54 -7.21 17.07
N ASP A 259 0.59 -8.12 18.04
CA ASP A 259 1.07 -7.82 19.39
C ASP A 259 2.56 -7.46 19.41
N ALA A 260 3.39 -8.08 18.57
CA ALA A 260 4.82 -7.76 18.48
C ALA A 260 5.06 -6.40 17.83
N MET A 261 4.37 -6.08 16.73
CA MET A 261 4.45 -4.77 16.10
C MET A 261 4.01 -3.65 17.05
N LYS A 262 2.87 -3.81 17.75
CA LYS A 262 2.37 -2.82 18.72
C LYS A 262 3.32 -2.58 19.90
N LYS A 263 4.09 -3.58 20.31
CA LYS A 263 5.10 -3.44 21.37
C LYS A 263 6.43 -2.89 20.88
N GLY A 264 6.77 -3.12 19.61
CA GLY A 264 8.05 -2.77 19.03
C GLY A 264 8.26 -1.28 18.82
N GLY A 265 9.47 -0.92 18.41
CA GLY A 265 9.80 0.44 18.01
C GLY A 265 9.27 0.82 16.63
N ILE A 266 8.72 -0.15 15.88
CA ILE A 266 8.01 0.14 14.62
C ILE A 266 6.73 0.95 14.85
N TYR A 267 6.16 0.88 16.05
CA TYR A 267 5.01 1.67 16.45
C TYR A 267 5.45 2.95 17.16
N ASP A 268 4.92 4.10 16.74
CA ASP A 268 5.17 5.38 17.42
C ASP A 268 4.32 5.48 18.69
N HIS A 269 4.92 5.16 19.84
CA HIS A 269 4.27 5.14 21.13
C HIS A 269 3.88 6.52 21.69
N VAL A 270 4.27 7.61 21.04
CA VAL A 270 3.93 8.99 21.46
C VAL A 270 2.84 9.58 20.58
N GLY A 271 2.98 9.49 19.27
CA GLY A 271 2.08 10.14 18.32
C GLY A 271 1.22 9.18 17.49
N PHE A 272 1.32 7.89 17.78
CA PHE A 272 0.60 6.83 17.08
C PHE A 272 1.05 6.59 15.62
N GLY A 273 0.46 5.61 14.98
CA GLY A 273 0.85 5.17 13.65
C GLY A 273 2.10 4.28 13.64
N PHE A 274 2.33 3.62 12.51
CA PHE A 274 3.44 2.70 12.30
C PHE A 274 4.46 3.27 11.33
N HIS A 275 5.74 3.04 11.61
CA HIS A 275 6.80 3.20 10.63
C HIS A 275 6.75 2.07 9.60
N ARG A 276 7.36 2.29 8.44
CA ARG A 276 7.20 1.45 7.26
C ARG A 276 7.70 0.01 7.45
N TYR A 277 8.92 -0.16 8.00
CA TYR A 277 9.53 -1.46 8.25
C TYR A 277 10.61 -1.34 9.33
N THR A 278 11.15 -2.48 9.79
CA THR A 278 12.31 -2.50 10.69
C THR A 278 13.53 -3.09 9.99
N VAL A 279 14.71 -2.51 10.28
CA VAL A 279 15.99 -2.99 9.76
C VAL A 279 16.51 -4.22 10.52
N ASP A 280 15.84 -4.59 11.62
CA ASP A 280 16.13 -5.74 12.46
C ASP A 280 14.98 -6.75 12.49
N ARG A 281 15.28 -7.92 13.04
CA ARG A 281 14.33 -9.03 13.20
C ARG A 281 13.30 -8.83 14.32
N GLN A 282 13.53 -7.86 15.23
CA GLN A 282 12.86 -7.79 16.54
C GLN A 282 11.73 -6.76 16.57
N TRP A 283 11.41 -6.12 15.45
CA TRP A 283 10.50 -4.99 15.36
C TRP A 283 10.98 -3.75 16.15
N MET A 284 12.30 -3.63 16.39
CA MET A 284 12.86 -2.65 17.30
C MET A 284 13.32 -1.37 16.62
N VAL A 285 14.14 -1.46 15.57
CA VAL A 285 14.76 -0.31 14.90
C VAL A 285 14.00 -0.05 13.58
N PRO A 286 13.09 0.94 13.56
CA PRO A 286 12.34 1.23 12.36
C PRO A 286 13.18 2.04 11.37
N HIS A 287 12.83 1.93 10.09
CA HIS A 287 13.03 2.99 9.13
C HIS A 287 11.88 4.00 9.34
N PHE A 288 12.21 5.23 9.76
CA PHE A 288 11.26 6.12 10.40
C PHE A 288 10.19 6.77 9.50
N GLU A 289 10.17 6.48 8.20
CA GLU A 289 9.07 6.94 7.31
C GLU A 289 7.70 6.37 7.77
N LYS A 290 6.64 7.16 7.58
CA LYS A 290 5.25 6.73 7.78
C LYS A 290 4.48 6.91 6.47
N MET A 291 4.09 5.78 5.86
CA MET A 291 3.35 5.76 4.61
C MET A 291 1.84 5.61 4.88
N LEU A 292 1.02 6.35 4.17
CA LEU A 292 -0.45 6.30 4.33
C LEU A 292 -1.02 4.90 4.13
N TYR A 293 -0.52 4.18 3.11
CA TYR A 293 -1.00 2.83 2.81
C TYR A 293 -0.69 1.82 3.92
N ASP A 294 0.47 1.93 4.60
CA ASP A 294 0.80 1.08 5.74
C ASP A 294 -0.16 1.31 6.91
N GLN A 295 -0.47 2.58 7.19
CA GLN A 295 -1.44 2.94 8.23
C GLN A 295 -2.82 2.35 7.91
N ALA A 296 -3.31 2.55 6.68
CA ALA A 296 -4.61 2.08 6.27
C ALA A 296 -4.73 0.55 6.34
N LEU A 297 -3.78 -0.17 5.75
CA LEU A 297 -3.79 -1.64 5.73
C LEU A 297 -3.63 -2.24 7.14
N LEU A 298 -2.80 -1.62 8.00
CA LEU A 298 -2.67 -2.05 9.39
C LEU A 298 -3.95 -1.76 10.19
N ALA A 299 -4.58 -0.60 10.01
CA ALA A 299 -5.87 -0.31 10.63
C ALA A 299 -6.93 -1.34 10.23
N ILE A 300 -6.97 -1.78 8.95
CA ILE A 300 -7.85 -2.86 8.48
C ILE A 300 -7.52 -4.16 9.22
N ALA A 301 -6.24 -4.56 9.27
CA ALA A 301 -5.83 -5.82 9.90
C ALA A 301 -6.15 -5.85 11.41
N TYR A 302 -5.92 -4.75 12.15
CA TYR A 302 -6.30 -4.63 13.56
C TYR A 302 -7.80 -4.63 13.76
N THR A 303 -8.57 -3.98 12.88
CA THR A 303 -10.04 -3.96 12.94
C THR A 303 -10.61 -5.36 12.72
N GLU A 304 -10.15 -6.10 11.70
CA GLU A 304 -10.58 -7.48 11.45
C GLU A 304 -10.14 -8.43 12.58
N ALA A 305 -8.94 -8.25 13.14
CA ALA A 305 -8.48 -9.04 14.28
C ALA A 305 -9.33 -8.81 15.53
N PHE A 306 -9.79 -7.56 15.78
CA PHE A 306 -10.77 -7.29 16.83
C PHE A 306 -12.10 -8.00 16.57
N GLN A 307 -12.64 -7.89 15.35
CA GLN A 307 -13.90 -8.52 14.98
C GLN A 307 -13.84 -10.05 15.13
N ALA A 308 -12.70 -10.66 14.76
CA ALA A 308 -12.46 -12.10 14.84
C ALA A 308 -12.31 -12.60 16.29
N THR A 309 -11.70 -11.79 17.18
CA THR A 309 -11.27 -12.27 18.52
C THR A 309 -11.99 -11.62 19.69
N GLY A 310 -12.63 -10.46 19.49
CA GLY A 310 -13.21 -9.63 20.56
C GLY A 310 -12.19 -8.97 21.49
N LYS A 311 -10.87 -9.04 21.20
CA LYS A 311 -9.81 -8.52 22.08
C LYS A 311 -9.65 -7.01 21.90
N THR A 312 -10.07 -6.22 22.89
CA THR A 312 -10.14 -4.74 22.85
C THR A 312 -8.82 -4.07 22.47
N ARG A 313 -7.67 -4.65 22.82
CA ARG A 313 -6.34 -4.11 22.44
C ARG A 313 -6.15 -3.93 20.93
N TYR A 314 -6.84 -4.73 20.10
CA TYR A 314 -6.78 -4.58 18.64
C TYR A 314 -7.65 -3.40 18.18
N ARG A 315 -8.82 -3.22 18.80
CA ARG A 315 -9.65 -2.05 18.58
C ARG A 315 -8.90 -0.77 18.96
N GLU A 316 -8.31 -0.72 20.16
CA GLU A 316 -7.53 0.41 20.66
C GLU A 316 -6.41 0.78 19.68
N THR A 317 -5.67 -0.21 19.18
CA THR A 317 -4.61 0.05 18.21
C THR A 317 -5.15 0.55 16.87
N ALA A 318 -6.26 0.01 16.38
CA ALA A 318 -6.90 0.49 15.15
C ALA A 318 -7.37 1.95 15.30
N GLU A 319 -8.01 2.28 16.43
CA GLU A 319 -8.46 3.66 16.73
C GLU A 319 -7.28 4.63 16.83
N GLU A 320 -6.16 4.26 17.46
CA GLU A 320 -4.94 5.07 17.53
C GLU A 320 -4.31 5.33 16.15
N VAL A 321 -4.26 4.32 15.28
CA VAL A 321 -3.77 4.48 13.90
C VAL A 321 -4.68 5.39 13.10
N LEU A 322 -5.99 5.22 13.22
CA LEU A 322 -6.97 6.08 12.54
C LEU A 322 -6.96 7.51 13.10
N GLU A 323 -6.70 7.70 14.39
CA GLU A 323 -6.49 9.03 14.98
C GLU A 323 -5.27 9.73 14.34
N TYR A 324 -4.14 9.01 14.18
CA TYR A 324 -2.97 9.54 13.46
C TYR A 324 -3.34 9.95 12.02
N ILE A 325 -4.03 9.09 11.26
CA ILE A 325 -4.47 9.40 9.90
C ILE A 325 -5.33 10.67 9.86
N LEU A 326 -6.32 10.76 10.74
CA LEU A 326 -7.27 11.88 10.77
C LEU A 326 -6.64 13.19 11.26
N ARG A 327 -5.69 13.12 12.21
CA ARG A 327 -5.03 14.29 12.80
C ARG A 327 -3.90 14.82 11.91
N ASP A 328 -3.05 13.90 11.40
CA ASP A 328 -1.78 14.29 10.77
C ASP A 328 -1.80 14.19 9.24
N MET A 329 -2.57 13.26 8.68
CA MET A 329 -2.55 13.00 7.24
C MET A 329 -3.75 13.57 6.47
N ARG A 330 -4.79 14.03 7.16
CA ARG A 330 -5.99 14.56 6.50
C ARG A 330 -5.75 15.94 5.91
N SER A 331 -6.03 16.12 4.63
CA SER A 331 -6.09 17.40 3.94
C SER A 331 -7.35 18.19 4.34
N PRO A 332 -7.28 19.51 4.44
CA PRO A 332 -8.47 20.36 4.62
C PRO A 332 -9.50 20.21 3.49
N GLU A 333 -9.12 19.69 2.33
CA GLU A 333 -9.99 19.47 1.17
C GLU A 333 -10.75 18.14 1.22
N GLY A 334 -10.44 17.23 2.17
CA GLY A 334 -11.15 15.97 2.39
C GLY A 334 -10.34 14.70 2.06
N GLY A 335 -9.33 14.79 1.20
CA GLY A 335 -8.41 13.66 0.93
C GLY A 335 -7.32 13.50 2.00
N PHE A 336 -6.44 12.52 1.83
CA PHE A 336 -5.34 12.22 2.75
C PHE A 336 -3.99 12.28 2.03
N TYR A 337 -3.00 12.91 2.67
CA TYR A 337 -1.62 13.04 2.21
C TYR A 337 -0.90 11.70 2.19
N SER A 338 0.18 11.59 1.40
CA SER A 338 0.79 10.28 1.10
C SER A 338 1.77 9.79 2.15
N ALA A 339 2.65 10.63 2.70
CA ALA A 339 3.72 10.15 3.57
C ALA A 339 4.32 11.24 4.49
N GLU A 340 5.01 10.80 5.56
CA GLU A 340 5.96 11.61 6.34
C GLU A 340 7.36 11.00 6.21
N ASP A 341 8.36 11.88 6.03
CA ASP A 341 9.77 11.51 5.83
C ASP A 341 10.36 10.81 7.07
N ALA A 342 11.34 9.96 6.84
CA ALA A 342 12.16 9.40 7.91
C ALA A 342 13.08 10.45 8.54
N ASP A 343 13.53 11.43 7.73
CA ASP A 343 14.51 12.44 8.12
C ASP A 343 13.82 13.69 8.67
N SER A 344 14.36 14.24 9.74
CA SER A 344 14.12 15.60 10.21
C SER A 344 15.46 16.30 10.39
N GLU A 345 15.59 17.52 9.84
CA GLU A 345 16.85 18.29 9.87
C GLU A 345 18.07 17.50 9.31
N GLY A 346 17.82 16.60 8.35
CA GLY A 346 18.84 15.80 7.70
C GLY A 346 19.35 14.58 8.49
N GLU A 347 18.71 14.26 9.63
CA GLU A 347 19.00 13.06 10.45
C GLU A 347 17.78 12.14 10.50
N GLU A 348 17.98 10.85 10.21
CA GLU A 348 16.92 9.85 10.31
C GLU A 348 16.48 9.66 11.77
N GLY A 349 15.17 9.65 11.98
CA GLY A 349 14.54 9.40 13.28
C GLY A 349 14.65 10.52 14.30
N LYS A 350 15.32 11.65 14.00
CA LYS A 350 15.56 12.74 14.96
C LYS A 350 14.29 13.22 15.66
N PHE A 351 13.20 13.33 14.95
CA PHE A 351 11.90 13.74 15.48
C PHE A 351 11.33 12.78 16.53
N TYR A 352 11.57 11.46 16.36
CA TYR A 352 10.94 10.40 17.15
C TYR A 352 11.78 9.93 18.34
N LEU A 353 13.09 10.20 18.33
CA LEU A 353 14.03 9.72 19.33
C LEU A 353 14.04 10.60 20.60
N TRP A 354 14.31 9.96 21.74
CA TRP A 354 14.33 10.61 23.06
C TRP A 354 15.58 10.26 23.83
N THR A 355 16.14 11.21 24.59
CA THR A 355 17.09 10.93 25.65
C THR A 355 16.36 10.69 26.97
N GLN A 356 17.01 9.98 27.91
CA GLN A 356 16.43 9.79 29.23
C GLN A 356 16.27 11.13 29.97
N ASP A 357 17.25 12.04 29.83
CA ASP A 357 17.22 13.36 30.46
C ASP A 357 16.02 14.19 29.96
N GLU A 358 15.75 14.22 28.65
CA GLU A 358 14.56 14.91 28.11
C GLU A 358 13.25 14.37 28.72
N ILE A 359 13.12 13.07 28.90
CA ILE A 359 11.94 12.45 29.51
C ILE A 359 11.83 12.84 30.98
N MET A 360 12.95 12.79 31.73
CA MET A 360 12.98 13.16 33.13
C MET A 360 12.68 14.64 33.35
N ASP A 361 13.18 15.52 32.49
CA ASP A 361 12.95 16.97 32.57
C ASP A 361 11.48 17.31 32.29
N LEU A 362 10.82 16.60 31.35
CA LEU A 362 9.43 16.86 30.99
C LEU A 362 8.42 16.25 31.96
N LEU A 363 8.67 15.05 32.46
CA LEU A 363 7.73 14.28 33.30
C LEU A 363 8.02 14.39 34.79
N GLY A 364 9.21 14.84 35.18
CA GLY A 364 9.69 14.78 36.56
C GLY A 364 10.29 13.41 36.92
N SER A 365 10.90 13.32 38.12
CA SER A 365 11.69 12.16 38.53
C SER A 365 10.87 10.86 38.60
N ASP A 366 9.65 10.89 39.14
CA ASP A 366 8.88 9.68 39.44
C ASP A 366 8.17 9.14 38.19
N GLU A 367 7.43 10.02 37.48
CA GLU A 367 6.75 9.67 36.23
C GLU A 367 7.74 9.39 35.09
N GLY A 368 8.85 10.15 35.03
CA GLY A 368 9.91 9.91 34.05
C GLY A 368 10.60 8.57 34.24
N ALA A 369 10.88 8.17 35.49
CA ALA A 369 11.44 6.87 35.81
C ALA A 369 10.45 5.72 35.46
N LEU A 370 9.17 5.90 35.80
CA LEU A 370 8.12 4.93 35.45
C LEU A 370 7.99 4.78 33.93
N PHE A 371 7.94 5.87 33.19
CA PHE A 371 7.85 5.86 31.72
C PHE A 371 9.09 5.20 31.09
N SER A 372 10.28 5.50 31.61
CA SER A 372 11.55 4.91 31.15
C SER A 372 11.56 3.39 31.36
N GLU A 373 11.04 2.91 32.49
CA GLU A 373 10.91 1.47 32.76
C GLU A 373 9.93 0.79 31.82
N ILE A 374 8.76 1.41 31.54
CA ILE A 374 7.74 0.88 30.64
C ILE A 374 8.27 0.78 29.22
N PHE A 375 8.95 1.84 28.73
CA PHE A 375 9.38 1.94 27.32
C PHE A 375 10.87 1.63 27.10
N SER A 376 11.50 0.95 28.05
CA SER A 376 12.88 0.45 27.93
C SER A 376 13.90 1.55 27.59
N VAL A 377 13.72 2.74 28.16
CA VAL A 377 14.63 3.87 28.01
C VAL A 377 15.83 3.71 28.93
N SER A 378 17.02 4.03 28.43
CA SER A 378 18.28 3.97 29.20
C SER A 378 19.14 5.21 28.95
N GLU A 379 20.01 5.54 29.92
CA GLU A 379 20.94 6.68 29.86
C GLU A 379 21.88 6.60 28.64
N ASP A 380 22.45 5.40 28.39
CA ASP A 380 23.32 5.15 27.22
C ASP A 380 22.59 5.18 25.88
N GLY A 381 21.26 5.10 25.88
CA GLY A 381 20.42 4.93 24.71
C GLY A 381 20.39 3.50 24.17
N ASN A 382 19.32 3.18 23.43
CA ASN A 382 19.16 1.89 22.73
C ASN A 382 19.30 2.03 21.20
N PHE A 383 19.33 3.25 20.69
CA PHE A 383 19.58 3.55 19.27
C PHE A 383 21.07 3.77 18.99
N LYS A 384 21.54 3.17 17.90
CA LYS A 384 22.91 3.34 17.40
C LYS A 384 22.89 4.10 16.09
N ASP A 385 23.76 5.08 15.97
CA ASP A 385 23.99 5.77 14.72
C ASP A 385 24.42 4.77 13.61
N GLU A 386 23.80 4.82 12.45
CA GLU A 386 24.05 3.85 11.39
C GLU A 386 25.48 3.90 10.82
N ALA A 387 26.02 5.12 10.69
CA ALA A 387 27.33 5.34 10.10
C ALA A 387 28.47 4.96 11.05
N THR A 388 28.36 5.34 12.33
CA THR A 388 29.40 5.13 13.35
C THR A 388 29.20 3.88 14.21
N ARG A 389 27.96 3.34 14.24
CA ARG A 389 27.51 2.25 15.13
C ARG A 389 27.72 2.54 16.63
N THR A 390 27.92 3.80 17.01
CA THR A 390 28.06 4.23 18.38
C THR A 390 26.71 4.49 19.02
N LYS A 391 26.59 4.27 20.33
CA LYS A 391 25.44 4.68 21.12
C LYS A 391 25.43 6.20 21.24
N THR A 392 24.26 6.80 21.09
CA THR A 392 24.09 8.26 21.06
C THR A 392 23.37 8.83 22.28
N GLY A 393 23.01 8.00 23.27
CA GLY A 393 22.09 8.37 24.35
C GLY A 393 20.63 8.47 23.93
N LYS A 394 20.35 8.33 22.64
CA LYS A 394 18.97 8.37 22.08
C LYS A 394 18.28 7.02 22.19
N ASN A 395 16.99 7.05 22.45
CA ASN A 395 16.16 5.85 22.62
C ASN A 395 15.00 5.84 21.63
N ILE A 396 14.77 4.65 21.07
CA ILE A 396 13.51 4.25 20.42
C ILE A 396 12.62 3.70 21.56
N LEU A 397 11.42 4.25 21.65
CA LEU A 397 10.44 3.78 22.64
C LEU A 397 9.87 2.43 22.20
N HIS A 398 9.90 1.44 23.07
CA HIS A 398 9.34 0.11 22.84
C HIS A 398 9.06 -0.59 24.16
N ARG A 399 8.13 -1.55 24.15
CA ARG A 399 7.83 -2.35 25.33
C ARG A 399 8.34 -3.78 25.15
N THR A 400 8.98 -4.30 26.18
CA THR A 400 9.41 -5.71 26.21
C THR A 400 8.42 -6.61 26.94
N GLN A 401 7.53 -6.01 27.74
CA GLN A 401 6.56 -6.69 28.61
C GLN A 401 5.13 -6.31 28.25
N THR A 402 4.19 -7.16 28.60
CA THR A 402 2.75 -6.86 28.54
C THR A 402 2.34 -5.94 29.67
N TRP A 403 1.16 -5.31 29.56
CA TRP A 403 0.61 -4.50 30.64
C TRP A 403 0.44 -5.28 31.95
N ASP A 404 0.01 -6.55 31.88
CA ASP A 404 -0.17 -7.42 33.06
C ASP A 404 1.16 -7.79 33.73
N GLU A 405 2.23 -8.01 32.95
CA GLU A 405 3.56 -8.28 33.48
C GLU A 405 4.14 -7.02 34.13
N LEU A 406 3.99 -5.84 33.51
CA LEU A 406 4.40 -4.56 34.08
C LEU A 406 3.62 -4.25 35.37
N SER A 407 2.30 -4.44 35.36
CA SER A 407 1.44 -4.27 36.55
C SER A 407 1.92 -5.11 37.73
N LYS A 408 2.21 -6.39 37.50
CA LYS A 408 2.73 -7.31 38.53
C LYS A 408 4.12 -6.88 39.02
N LYS A 409 5.01 -6.48 38.11
CA LYS A 409 6.38 -6.08 38.42
C LYS A 409 6.43 -4.81 39.26
N LEU A 410 5.61 -3.83 38.87
CA LEU A 410 5.60 -2.49 39.49
C LEU A 410 4.64 -2.37 40.69
N GLY A 411 3.76 -3.36 40.90
CA GLY A 411 2.77 -3.35 42.00
C GLY A 411 1.67 -2.28 41.81
N ILE A 412 1.41 -1.89 40.57
CA ILE A 412 0.42 -0.88 40.17
C ILE A 412 -0.65 -1.59 39.36
N SER A 413 -1.92 -1.24 39.52
CA SER A 413 -3.00 -1.84 38.70
C SER A 413 -2.82 -1.52 37.21
N THR A 414 -3.29 -2.39 36.33
CA THR A 414 -3.20 -2.20 34.88
C THR A 414 -3.90 -0.90 34.46
N GLU A 415 -5.03 -0.55 35.09
CA GLU A 415 -5.77 0.69 34.83
C GLU A 415 -4.97 1.94 35.23
N GLU A 416 -4.38 1.93 36.45
CA GLU A 416 -3.56 3.05 36.92
C GLU A 416 -2.30 3.20 36.08
N LEU A 417 -1.67 2.10 35.73
CA LEU A 417 -0.48 2.08 34.88
C LEU A 417 -0.78 2.67 33.48
N TRP A 418 -1.88 2.26 32.89
CA TRP A 418 -2.35 2.78 31.61
C TRP A 418 -2.62 4.30 31.72
N TRP A 419 -3.31 4.73 32.75
CA TRP A 419 -3.65 6.17 32.93
C TRP A 419 -2.43 7.05 33.10
N LYS A 420 -1.47 6.60 33.91
CA LYS A 420 -0.18 7.31 34.11
C LYS A 420 0.61 7.36 32.79
N THR A 421 0.65 6.27 32.05
CA THR A 421 1.33 6.21 30.76
C THR A 421 0.69 7.13 29.73
N GLU A 422 -0.63 7.18 29.67
CA GLU A 422 -1.34 8.05 28.72
C GLU A 422 -1.15 9.55 29.05
N THR A 423 -1.16 9.89 30.33
CA THR A 423 -0.85 11.27 30.76
C THR A 423 0.58 11.67 30.40
N ALA A 424 1.54 10.77 30.59
CA ALA A 424 2.94 10.98 30.21
C ALA A 424 3.10 11.09 28.68
N ARG A 425 2.44 10.20 27.93
CA ARG A 425 2.41 10.22 26.47
C ARG A 425 1.95 11.57 25.93
N GLU A 426 0.83 12.09 26.44
CA GLU A 426 0.28 13.36 26.00
C GLU A 426 1.25 14.52 26.27
N THR A 427 1.91 14.53 27.45
CA THR A 427 2.94 15.53 27.77
C THR A 427 4.11 15.47 26.78
N LEU A 428 4.60 14.28 26.47
CA LEU A 428 5.66 14.08 25.49
C LEU A 428 5.22 14.42 24.07
N PHE A 429 3.97 14.11 23.71
CA PHE A 429 3.41 14.47 22.41
C PHE A 429 3.40 15.98 22.21
N GLN A 430 2.93 16.74 23.18
CA GLN A 430 2.92 18.20 23.12
C GLN A 430 4.35 18.78 23.04
N ALA A 431 5.29 18.22 23.79
CA ALA A 431 6.69 18.62 23.72
C ALA A 431 7.31 18.30 22.34
N ARG A 432 7.05 17.12 21.80
CA ARG A 432 7.54 16.70 20.49
C ARG A 432 7.00 17.57 19.35
N ASN A 433 5.76 18.01 19.44
CA ASN A 433 5.15 18.89 18.44
C ASN A 433 5.84 20.25 18.31
N SER A 434 6.71 20.63 19.27
CA SER A 434 7.55 21.83 19.15
C SER A 434 8.85 21.60 18.36
N ARG A 435 9.20 20.34 18.07
CA ARG A 435 10.35 19.99 17.24
C ARG A 435 10.06 20.28 15.75
N ILE A 436 11.11 20.36 14.95
CA ILE A 436 10.95 20.46 13.49
C ILE A 436 10.42 19.13 12.98
N HIS A 437 9.21 19.18 12.41
CA HIS A 437 8.56 17.98 11.87
C HIS A 437 9.31 17.41 10.65
N PRO A 438 9.25 16.10 10.42
CA PRO A 438 9.64 15.51 9.15
C PRO A 438 8.90 16.15 7.98
N HIS A 439 9.53 16.18 6.83
CA HIS A 439 8.85 16.66 5.62
C HIS A 439 7.63 15.82 5.32
N LYS A 440 6.49 16.47 5.08
CA LYS A 440 5.25 15.78 4.68
C LYS A 440 5.14 15.83 3.17
N ASP A 441 5.00 14.66 2.55
CA ASP A 441 4.61 14.57 1.17
C ASP A 441 3.09 14.78 1.07
N ASP A 442 2.71 15.98 0.67
CA ASP A 442 1.34 16.46 0.64
C ASP A 442 0.60 16.13 -0.68
N LYS A 443 1.14 15.21 -1.48
CA LYS A 443 0.38 14.62 -2.59
C LYS A 443 -0.81 13.82 -2.04
N ILE A 444 -1.92 13.84 -2.77
CA ILE A 444 -3.06 12.98 -2.51
C ILE A 444 -3.13 11.97 -3.66
N LEU A 445 -2.90 10.70 -3.36
CA LEU A 445 -2.91 9.61 -4.32
C LEU A 445 -4.23 8.86 -4.23
N THR A 446 -4.85 8.61 -5.36
CA THR A 446 -6.20 8.01 -5.44
C THR A 446 -6.21 6.60 -4.85
N ASP A 447 -5.25 5.76 -5.20
CA ASP A 447 -5.13 4.38 -4.72
C ASP A 447 -4.98 4.33 -3.19
N TRP A 448 -4.05 5.08 -2.59
CA TRP A 448 -3.84 5.06 -1.14
C TRP A 448 -5.02 5.63 -0.35
N ASN A 449 -5.72 6.61 -0.92
CA ASN A 449 -6.97 7.12 -0.36
C ASN A 449 -8.08 6.06 -0.42
N GLY A 450 -8.11 5.22 -1.45
CA GLY A 450 -8.99 4.06 -1.52
C GLY A 450 -8.82 3.13 -0.32
N LEU A 451 -7.58 2.83 0.08
CA LEU A 451 -7.29 2.01 1.27
C LEU A 451 -7.72 2.68 2.58
N VAL A 452 -7.56 4.00 2.70
CA VAL A 452 -8.05 4.75 3.87
C VAL A 452 -9.57 4.69 3.97
N ILE A 453 -10.28 4.80 2.85
CA ILE A 453 -11.74 4.65 2.81
C ILE A 453 -12.15 3.27 3.31
N VAL A 454 -11.47 2.19 2.91
CA VAL A 454 -11.70 0.83 3.45
C VAL A 454 -11.51 0.81 4.96
N ALA A 455 -10.39 1.33 5.46
CA ALA A 455 -10.08 1.31 6.90
C ALA A 455 -11.10 2.06 7.73
N LEU A 456 -11.48 3.27 7.29
CA LEU A 456 -12.48 4.11 7.96
C LEU A 456 -13.89 3.50 7.90
N ALA A 457 -14.28 2.90 6.77
CA ALA A 457 -15.57 2.25 6.61
C ALA A 457 -15.72 1.04 7.54
N LEU A 458 -14.74 0.14 7.55
CA LEU A 458 -14.74 -1.06 8.41
C LEU A 458 -14.74 -0.69 9.89
N ALA A 459 -13.83 0.19 10.32
CA ALA A 459 -13.74 0.62 11.71
C ALA A 459 -14.97 1.44 12.14
N GLY A 460 -15.46 2.35 11.29
CA GLY A 460 -16.64 3.17 11.55
C GLY A 460 -17.89 2.33 11.79
N ASN A 461 -18.10 1.33 10.97
CA ASN A 461 -19.18 0.38 11.10
C ASN A 461 -19.07 -0.46 12.40
N LEU A 462 -17.93 -1.11 12.60
CA LEU A 462 -17.73 -2.05 13.70
C LEU A 462 -17.68 -1.37 15.07
N PHE A 463 -17.07 -0.18 15.17
CA PHE A 463 -16.89 0.57 16.42
C PHE A 463 -18.05 1.54 16.71
N GLY A 464 -18.96 1.73 15.75
CA GLY A 464 -20.06 2.71 15.84
C GLY A 464 -19.57 4.16 15.79
N ARG A 465 -18.52 4.45 15.01
CA ARG A 465 -17.87 5.76 14.86
C ARG A 465 -18.38 6.46 13.60
N GLU A 466 -19.40 7.29 13.75
CA GLU A 466 -19.99 8.07 12.64
C GLU A 466 -18.97 9.06 12.03
N ASP A 467 -18.07 9.61 12.82
CA ASP A 467 -17.00 10.50 12.36
C ASP A 467 -16.03 9.81 11.39
N TYR A 468 -15.78 8.51 11.55
CA TYR A 468 -14.99 7.73 10.59
C TYR A 468 -15.76 7.55 9.27
N LEU A 469 -17.05 7.23 9.33
CA LEU A 469 -17.88 7.10 8.13
C LEU A 469 -18.01 8.44 7.38
N MET A 470 -18.14 9.54 8.10
CA MET A 470 -18.13 10.88 7.51
C MET A 470 -16.80 11.18 6.82
N ALA A 471 -15.67 10.90 7.48
CA ALA A 471 -14.35 11.13 6.87
C ALA A 471 -14.12 10.26 5.61
N ALA A 472 -14.63 9.02 5.59
CA ALA A 472 -14.61 8.18 4.40
C ALA A 472 -15.47 8.77 3.27
N GLY A 473 -16.67 9.26 3.60
CA GLY A 473 -17.55 9.95 2.65
C GLY A 473 -16.91 11.21 2.05
N ASP A 474 -16.29 12.06 2.90
CA ASP A 474 -15.58 13.26 2.46
C ASP A 474 -14.42 12.92 1.49
N ALA A 475 -13.70 11.81 1.74
CA ALA A 475 -12.65 11.35 0.85
C ALA A 475 -13.20 10.85 -0.49
N VAL A 476 -14.33 10.14 -0.49
CA VAL A 476 -15.02 9.75 -1.74
C VAL A 476 -15.47 11.00 -2.50
N GLU A 477 -16.10 11.97 -1.83
CA GLU A 477 -16.54 13.22 -2.45
C GLU A 477 -15.36 13.99 -3.06
N PHE A 478 -14.24 14.10 -2.33
CA PHE A 478 -13.01 14.70 -2.82
C PHE A 478 -12.51 14.02 -4.10
N ILE A 479 -12.38 12.70 -4.11
CA ILE A 479 -11.91 11.95 -5.27
C ILE A 479 -12.86 12.13 -6.46
N MET A 480 -14.16 11.98 -6.24
CA MET A 480 -15.15 12.07 -7.31
C MET A 480 -15.31 13.49 -7.87
N THR A 481 -14.98 14.54 -7.10
CA THR A 481 -15.05 15.93 -7.56
C THR A 481 -13.74 16.47 -8.12
N LYS A 482 -12.58 16.02 -7.59
CA LYS A 482 -11.26 16.57 -7.93
C LYS A 482 -10.45 15.66 -8.86
N LEU A 483 -10.55 14.35 -8.67
CA LEU A 483 -9.73 13.35 -9.36
C LEU A 483 -10.50 12.51 -10.39
N HIS A 484 -11.82 12.65 -10.48
CA HIS A 484 -12.63 11.95 -11.48
C HIS A 484 -13.11 12.90 -12.57
N HIS A 485 -12.67 12.69 -13.80
CA HIS A 485 -13.02 13.50 -14.95
C HIS A 485 -13.46 12.65 -16.13
N GLN A 486 -14.66 12.92 -16.67
CA GLN A 486 -15.20 12.23 -17.85
C GLN A 486 -15.20 10.70 -17.75
N GLY A 487 -15.55 10.17 -16.58
CA GLY A 487 -15.59 8.72 -16.32
C GLY A 487 -14.24 8.09 -16.01
N ARG A 488 -13.16 8.87 -15.88
CA ARG A 488 -11.79 8.40 -15.65
C ARG A 488 -11.22 8.98 -14.38
N LEU A 489 -10.54 8.15 -13.60
CA LEU A 489 -9.78 8.59 -12.42
C LEU A 489 -8.43 9.16 -12.86
N LYS A 490 -7.96 10.17 -12.11
CA LYS A 490 -6.58 10.63 -12.08
C LYS A 490 -5.89 10.06 -10.86
N HIS A 491 -4.59 9.83 -10.97
CA HIS A 491 -3.81 9.19 -9.92
C HIS A 491 -3.43 10.17 -8.80
N ARG A 492 -3.04 11.41 -9.13
CA ARG A 492 -2.48 12.37 -8.19
C ARG A 492 -3.22 13.71 -8.20
N TRP A 493 -3.44 14.28 -7.00
CA TRP A 493 -3.82 15.66 -6.74
C TRP A 493 -2.77 16.37 -5.91
N ARG A 494 -2.36 17.58 -6.33
CA ARG A 494 -1.53 18.50 -5.54
C ARG A 494 -1.66 19.93 -6.07
N ASP A 495 -1.67 20.92 -5.18
CA ASP A 495 -1.70 22.35 -5.53
C ASP A 495 -2.79 22.73 -6.54
N GLY A 496 -3.99 22.18 -6.36
CA GLY A 496 -5.13 22.49 -7.22
C GLY A 496 -5.13 21.78 -8.58
N GLU A 497 -4.21 20.82 -8.79
CA GLU A 497 -4.06 20.10 -10.05
C GLU A 497 -4.25 18.59 -9.90
N ALA A 498 -5.16 18.04 -10.72
CA ALA A 498 -5.26 16.60 -10.94
C ALA A 498 -4.40 16.19 -12.14
N ALA A 499 -3.46 15.27 -11.94
CA ALA A 499 -2.57 14.84 -13.00
C ALA A 499 -2.36 13.32 -12.98
N VAL A 500 -1.74 12.82 -14.04
CA VAL A 500 -1.51 11.41 -14.32
C VAL A 500 -2.82 10.63 -14.46
N ASP A 501 -2.95 9.83 -15.49
CA ASP A 501 -4.11 8.95 -15.64
C ASP A 501 -4.06 7.83 -14.61
N GLY A 502 -5.22 7.51 -14.02
CA GLY A 502 -5.34 6.47 -13.02
C GLY A 502 -4.91 5.11 -13.54
N ASN A 503 -4.19 4.37 -12.70
CA ASN A 503 -3.76 3.00 -12.92
C ASN A 503 -4.78 2.01 -12.37
N LEU A 504 -4.58 0.73 -12.59
CA LEU A 504 -5.45 -0.34 -12.06
C LEU A 504 -5.67 -0.23 -10.56
N ASP A 505 -4.62 0.08 -9.80
CA ASP A 505 -4.66 0.16 -8.34
C ASP A 505 -5.59 1.30 -7.87
N ASP A 506 -5.62 2.44 -8.58
CA ASP A 506 -6.53 3.54 -8.28
C ASP A 506 -8.00 3.11 -8.34
N TYR A 507 -8.35 2.41 -9.39
CA TYR A 507 -9.73 1.90 -9.55
C TYR A 507 -10.04 0.77 -8.57
N ALA A 508 -9.14 -0.21 -8.44
CA ALA A 508 -9.38 -1.39 -7.63
C ALA A 508 -9.56 -1.04 -6.14
N TYR A 509 -8.73 -0.15 -5.60
CA TYR A 509 -8.80 0.24 -4.20
C TYR A 509 -9.98 1.16 -3.90
N ILE A 510 -10.32 2.08 -4.82
CA ILE A 510 -11.52 2.90 -4.68
C ILE A 510 -12.78 2.04 -4.76
N ILE A 511 -12.85 1.05 -5.67
CA ILE A 511 -13.98 0.12 -5.72
C ILE A 511 -14.10 -0.66 -4.40
N TRP A 512 -12.99 -1.17 -3.86
CA TRP A 512 -12.99 -1.83 -2.56
C TRP A 512 -13.51 -0.90 -1.47
N GLY A 513 -12.98 0.33 -1.38
CA GLY A 513 -13.43 1.34 -0.42
C GLY A 513 -14.92 1.66 -0.52
N LEU A 514 -15.44 1.79 -1.75
CA LEU A 514 -16.85 2.05 -2.01
C LEU A 514 -17.76 0.88 -1.62
N LEU A 515 -17.32 -0.36 -1.86
CA LEU A 515 -18.07 -1.56 -1.46
C LEU A 515 -18.15 -1.66 0.07
N GLU A 516 -17.03 -1.44 0.79
CA GLU A 516 -17.03 -1.43 2.26
C GLU A 516 -17.85 -0.27 2.84
N LEU A 517 -17.78 0.92 2.22
CA LEU A 517 -18.56 2.08 2.65
C LEU A 517 -20.05 1.89 2.36
N TYR A 518 -20.42 1.21 1.27
CA TYR A 518 -21.79 0.78 1.02
C TYR A 518 -22.28 -0.17 2.12
N GLU A 519 -21.53 -1.23 2.46
CA GLU A 519 -21.91 -2.18 3.49
C GLU A 519 -22.01 -1.54 4.89
N ALA A 520 -21.18 -0.50 5.16
CA ALA A 520 -21.21 0.26 6.41
C ALA A 520 -22.38 1.22 6.51
N THR A 521 -22.67 1.94 5.42
CA THR A 521 -23.69 3.02 5.41
C THR A 521 -25.02 2.60 4.81
N LEU A 522 -25.04 1.56 3.98
CA LEU A 522 -26.18 1.09 3.19
C LEU A 522 -26.76 2.18 2.23
N LEU A 523 -25.90 3.12 1.81
CA LEU A 523 -26.26 4.15 0.83
C LEU A 523 -25.93 3.63 -0.58
N SER A 524 -26.97 3.41 -1.39
CA SER A 524 -26.84 2.81 -2.73
C SER A 524 -25.95 3.58 -3.68
N GLU A 525 -25.76 4.87 -3.46
CA GLU A 525 -24.88 5.73 -4.28
C GLU A 525 -23.43 5.24 -4.34
N TYR A 526 -22.88 4.71 -3.23
CA TYR A 526 -21.52 4.17 -3.21
C TYR A 526 -21.40 2.91 -4.07
N LEU A 527 -22.40 2.03 -4.01
CA LEU A 527 -22.45 0.85 -4.87
C LEU A 527 -22.58 1.24 -6.36
N GLU A 528 -23.43 2.23 -6.69
CA GLU A 528 -23.56 2.71 -8.06
C GLU A 528 -22.25 3.28 -8.62
N ILE A 529 -21.49 4.03 -7.81
CA ILE A 529 -20.17 4.55 -8.20
C ILE A 529 -19.21 3.38 -8.39
N ALA A 530 -19.15 2.41 -7.46
CA ALA A 530 -18.30 1.23 -7.57
C ALA A 530 -18.54 0.46 -8.88
N LEU A 531 -19.80 0.23 -9.22
CA LEU A 531 -20.17 -0.48 -10.47
C LEU A 531 -19.78 0.30 -11.72
N LYS A 532 -19.90 1.64 -11.73
CA LYS A 532 -19.47 2.49 -12.85
C LYS A 532 -17.95 2.45 -13.04
N LEU A 533 -17.19 2.53 -11.94
CA LEU A 533 -15.72 2.41 -12.00
C LEU A 533 -15.28 1.01 -12.42
N ASN A 534 -15.96 -0.04 -11.96
CA ASN A 534 -15.72 -1.41 -12.41
C ASN A 534 -15.99 -1.56 -13.91
N GLN A 535 -17.03 -0.92 -14.46
CA GLN A 535 -17.28 -0.93 -15.90
C GLN A 535 -16.10 -0.29 -16.67
N THR A 536 -15.54 0.80 -16.17
CA THR A 536 -14.34 1.43 -16.77
C THR A 536 -13.14 0.47 -16.78
N LEU A 537 -12.91 -0.31 -15.70
CA LEU A 537 -11.88 -1.35 -15.70
C LEU A 537 -12.12 -2.42 -16.77
N LEU A 538 -13.36 -2.90 -16.89
CA LEU A 538 -13.73 -3.91 -17.90
C LEU A 538 -13.56 -3.42 -19.33
N GLU A 539 -13.74 -2.13 -19.58
CA GLU A 539 -13.65 -1.52 -20.92
C GLU A 539 -12.21 -1.19 -21.31
N HIS A 540 -11.38 -0.73 -20.37
CA HIS A 540 -10.10 -0.10 -20.69
C HIS A 540 -8.86 -0.82 -20.16
N PHE A 541 -9.01 -1.70 -19.18
CA PHE A 541 -7.88 -2.39 -18.54
C PHE A 541 -7.88 -3.90 -18.77
N LEU A 542 -9.05 -4.51 -18.97
CA LEU A 542 -9.17 -5.96 -19.16
C LEU A 542 -8.52 -6.41 -20.47
N ASP A 543 -7.68 -7.46 -20.40
CA ASP A 543 -7.28 -8.22 -21.58
C ASP A 543 -8.42 -9.16 -21.96
N GLN A 544 -9.15 -8.79 -23.00
CA GLN A 544 -10.32 -9.55 -23.48
C GLN A 544 -9.96 -10.92 -24.03
N ASP A 545 -8.71 -11.10 -24.48
CA ASP A 545 -8.26 -12.33 -25.15
C ASP A 545 -7.68 -13.37 -24.18
N ASN A 546 -6.90 -12.88 -23.19
CA ASN A 546 -6.13 -13.74 -22.29
C ASN A 546 -6.59 -13.69 -20.82
N GLY A 547 -7.43 -12.75 -20.46
CA GLY A 547 -7.79 -12.46 -19.07
C GLY A 547 -6.74 -11.65 -18.32
N GLY A 548 -7.08 -11.26 -17.09
CA GLY A 548 -6.26 -10.35 -16.26
C GLY A 548 -6.36 -8.90 -16.70
N PHE A 549 -6.07 -8.00 -15.77
CA PHE A 549 -6.09 -6.56 -16.02
C PHE A 549 -4.67 -6.03 -16.19
N TYR A 550 -4.48 -5.22 -17.23
CA TYR A 550 -3.26 -4.45 -17.38
C TYR A 550 -3.16 -3.37 -16.30
N PHE A 551 -1.95 -3.06 -15.87
CA PHE A 551 -1.70 -2.01 -14.88
C PHE A 551 -2.11 -0.63 -15.40
N THR A 552 -1.87 -0.35 -16.69
CA THR A 552 -2.27 0.91 -17.35
C THR A 552 -3.45 0.71 -18.29
N SER A 553 -4.27 1.75 -18.47
CA SER A 553 -5.37 1.76 -19.43
C SER A 553 -4.90 1.74 -20.89
N ASP A 554 -5.82 1.51 -21.80
CA ASP A 554 -5.57 1.55 -23.27
C ASP A 554 -5.42 2.98 -23.81
N PHE A 555 -5.85 3.99 -23.05
CA PHE A 555 -5.70 5.41 -23.38
C PHE A 555 -4.46 6.06 -22.76
N THR A 556 -3.74 5.39 -21.86
CA THR A 556 -2.49 5.87 -21.27
C THR A 556 -1.34 5.69 -22.28
N GLN A 557 -0.39 6.62 -22.27
CA GLN A 557 0.81 6.51 -23.12
C GLN A 557 1.57 5.21 -22.84
N LYS A 558 1.75 4.38 -23.87
CA LYS A 558 2.51 3.14 -23.75
C LYS A 558 4.01 3.46 -23.59
N ILE A 559 4.64 2.92 -22.56
CA ILE A 559 6.08 3.05 -22.31
C ILE A 559 6.82 2.02 -23.20
N LEU A 560 7.13 0.84 -22.71
CA LEU A 560 7.71 -0.27 -23.47
C LEU A 560 6.71 -1.42 -23.60
N VAL A 561 6.06 -1.74 -22.49
CA VAL A 561 5.09 -2.82 -22.34
C VAL A 561 3.91 -2.34 -21.49
N ARG A 562 2.78 -3.02 -21.59
CA ARG A 562 1.71 -2.96 -20.59
C ARG A 562 1.80 -4.21 -19.72
N GLN A 563 2.08 -4.03 -18.44
CA GLN A 563 2.27 -5.12 -17.50
C GLN A 563 0.94 -5.56 -16.87
N LYS A 564 0.87 -6.82 -16.48
CA LYS A 564 -0.17 -7.37 -15.62
C LYS A 564 0.51 -7.99 -14.40
N GLU A 565 0.21 -7.49 -13.23
CA GLU A 565 0.82 -7.91 -11.98
C GLU A 565 -0.24 -8.39 -11.01
N ALA A 566 0.02 -9.50 -10.32
CA ALA A 566 -0.78 -9.99 -9.21
C ALA A 566 0.07 -10.25 -7.96
N TYR A 567 1.39 -10.02 -8.02
CA TYR A 567 2.29 -10.21 -6.90
C TYR A 567 2.05 -9.13 -5.83
N ASP A 568 1.71 -9.57 -4.62
CA ASP A 568 1.54 -8.67 -3.49
C ASP A 568 2.91 -8.29 -2.90
N THR A 569 3.18 -6.98 -2.78
CA THR A 569 4.45 -6.43 -2.26
C THR A 569 4.22 -5.77 -0.90
N ALA A 570 4.60 -4.52 -0.70
CA ALA A 570 4.16 -3.72 0.45
C ALA A 570 2.65 -3.43 0.37
N LEU A 571 2.15 -3.31 -0.85
CA LEU A 571 0.74 -3.16 -1.19
C LEU A 571 0.24 -4.46 -1.84
N PRO A 572 -1.02 -4.88 -1.64
CA PRO A 572 -1.64 -5.90 -2.48
C PRO A 572 -1.74 -5.39 -3.92
N SER A 573 -1.58 -6.26 -4.92
CA SER A 573 -1.69 -5.82 -6.32
C SER A 573 -3.11 -5.45 -6.71
N GLY A 574 -3.26 -4.54 -7.70
CA GLY A 574 -4.57 -4.19 -8.22
C GLY A 574 -5.35 -5.38 -8.78
N ASN A 575 -4.69 -6.36 -9.41
CA ASN A 575 -5.35 -7.59 -9.85
C ASN A 575 -5.83 -8.45 -8.67
N SER A 576 -5.08 -8.52 -7.57
CA SER A 576 -5.49 -9.24 -6.36
C SER A 576 -6.73 -8.61 -5.72
N VAL A 577 -6.73 -7.28 -5.60
CA VAL A 577 -7.88 -6.53 -5.04
C VAL A 577 -9.08 -6.58 -6.00
N GLN A 578 -8.85 -6.45 -7.31
CA GLN A 578 -9.92 -6.53 -8.30
C GLN A 578 -10.56 -7.92 -8.34
N MET A 579 -9.81 -8.99 -8.07
CA MET A 579 -10.37 -10.32 -7.91
C MET A 579 -11.38 -10.36 -6.75
N MET A 580 -11.04 -9.76 -5.59
CA MET A 580 -11.95 -9.62 -4.45
C MET A 580 -13.20 -8.80 -4.79
N ASN A 581 -13.00 -7.66 -5.48
CA ASN A 581 -14.10 -6.81 -5.92
C ASN A 581 -15.05 -7.55 -6.84
N LEU A 582 -14.54 -8.29 -7.83
CA LEU A 582 -15.36 -9.07 -8.76
C LEU A 582 -16.17 -10.15 -8.04
N GLU A 583 -15.58 -10.87 -7.08
CA GLU A 583 -16.31 -11.86 -6.28
C GLU A 583 -17.40 -11.19 -5.44
N LYS A 584 -17.14 -10.08 -4.74
CA LYS A 584 -18.16 -9.33 -4.01
C LYS A 584 -19.26 -8.82 -4.94
N ILE A 585 -18.90 -8.19 -6.06
CA ILE A 585 -19.88 -7.69 -7.05
C ILE A 585 -20.70 -8.86 -7.64
N SER A 586 -20.09 -10.04 -7.87
CA SER A 586 -20.81 -11.20 -8.39
C SER A 586 -21.88 -11.76 -7.43
N LEU A 587 -21.70 -11.52 -6.12
CA LEU A 587 -22.71 -11.83 -5.10
C LEU A 587 -23.82 -10.78 -5.03
N ILE A 588 -23.56 -9.53 -5.46
CA ILE A 588 -24.52 -8.43 -5.45
C ILE A 588 -25.34 -8.43 -6.75
N SER A 589 -24.70 -8.61 -7.88
CA SER A 589 -25.22 -8.41 -9.22
C SER A 589 -25.52 -9.74 -9.92
N ASP A 590 -26.58 -9.79 -10.72
CA ASP A 590 -26.91 -10.92 -11.58
C ASP A 590 -26.09 -10.95 -12.89
N ASP A 591 -25.09 -10.07 -13.06
CA ASP A 591 -24.30 -9.96 -14.30
C ASP A 591 -23.34 -11.12 -14.47
N ILE A 592 -23.60 -11.96 -15.48
CA ILE A 592 -22.77 -13.13 -15.78
C ILE A 592 -21.36 -12.76 -16.24
N LYS A 593 -21.18 -11.56 -16.85
CA LYS A 593 -19.86 -11.11 -17.31
C LYS A 593 -18.88 -10.90 -16.16
N ILE A 594 -19.36 -10.49 -14.99
CA ILE A 594 -18.53 -10.32 -13.78
C ILE A 594 -17.92 -11.67 -13.40
N ARG A 595 -18.70 -12.74 -13.39
CA ARG A 595 -18.22 -14.10 -13.09
C ARG A 595 -17.27 -14.63 -14.16
N GLU A 596 -17.57 -14.40 -15.43
CA GLU A 596 -16.69 -14.78 -16.53
C GLU A 596 -15.36 -14.05 -16.45
N THR A 597 -15.36 -12.75 -16.09
CA THR A 597 -14.15 -11.97 -15.89
C THR A 597 -13.33 -12.49 -14.71
N SER A 598 -13.97 -12.79 -13.56
CA SER A 598 -13.30 -13.39 -12.40
C SER A 598 -12.63 -14.72 -12.78
N HIS A 599 -13.32 -15.60 -13.51
CA HIS A 599 -12.74 -16.85 -13.97
C HIS A 599 -11.56 -16.62 -14.92
N GLY A 600 -11.65 -15.64 -15.83
CA GLY A 600 -10.56 -15.29 -16.75
C GLY A 600 -9.34 -14.74 -16.01
N LEU A 601 -9.56 -13.92 -14.97
CA LEU A 601 -8.52 -13.38 -14.12
C LEU A 601 -7.78 -14.48 -13.34
N GLU A 602 -8.52 -15.40 -12.73
CA GLU A 602 -7.95 -16.58 -12.05
C GLU A 602 -7.15 -17.45 -13.01
N ALA A 603 -7.72 -17.80 -14.17
CA ALA A 603 -7.08 -18.66 -15.15
C ALA A 603 -5.74 -18.06 -15.64
N TYR A 604 -5.67 -16.73 -15.81
CA TYR A 604 -4.44 -16.07 -16.23
C TYR A 604 -3.32 -16.20 -15.20
N PHE A 605 -3.61 -15.98 -13.92
CA PHE A 605 -2.60 -15.99 -12.85
C PHE A 605 -2.39 -17.35 -12.18
N ALA A 606 -3.22 -18.36 -12.42
CA ALA A 606 -3.19 -19.65 -11.73
C ALA A 606 -1.80 -20.32 -11.73
N SER A 607 -1.08 -20.28 -12.85
CA SER A 607 0.26 -20.88 -12.95
C SER A 607 1.28 -20.15 -12.08
N MET A 608 1.24 -18.82 -12.03
CA MET A 608 2.15 -18.00 -11.20
C MET A 608 1.86 -18.21 -9.71
N ILE A 609 0.58 -18.20 -9.34
CA ILE A 609 0.12 -18.41 -7.97
C ILE A 609 0.53 -19.80 -7.48
N THR A 610 0.38 -20.83 -8.31
CA THR A 610 0.78 -22.21 -7.95
C THR A 610 2.28 -22.35 -7.70
N GLN A 611 3.12 -21.55 -8.36
CA GLN A 611 4.58 -21.59 -8.15
C GLN A 611 5.02 -20.92 -6.84
N SER A 612 4.32 -19.90 -6.37
CA SER A 612 4.67 -19.15 -5.17
C SER A 612 3.43 -18.63 -4.44
N PRO A 613 2.61 -19.51 -3.83
CA PRO A 613 1.28 -19.11 -3.31
C PRO A 613 1.30 -18.00 -2.26
N SER A 614 2.30 -17.99 -1.37
CA SER A 614 2.42 -16.99 -0.31
C SER A 614 2.71 -15.56 -0.81
N ALA A 615 3.05 -15.40 -2.07
CA ALA A 615 3.26 -14.11 -2.71
C ALA A 615 1.98 -13.47 -3.28
N PHE A 616 0.82 -14.14 -3.15
CA PHE A 616 -0.46 -13.74 -3.72
C PHE A 616 -1.60 -13.85 -2.69
N THR A 617 -1.32 -13.48 -1.45
CA THR A 617 -2.24 -13.72 -0.32
C THR A 617 -3.53 -12.92 -0.40
N MET A 618 -3.52 -11.72 -1.00
CA MET A 618 -4.75 -10.96 -1.24
C MET A 618 -5.59 -11.62 -2.34
N PHE A 619 -4.97 -12.10 -3.41
CA PHE A 619 -5.66 -12.87 -4.45
C PHE A 619 -6.28 -14.15 -3.85
N LEU A 620 -5.53 -14.88 -3.03
CA LEU A 620 -6.01 -16.10 -2.37
C LEU A 620 -7.12 -15.82 -1.34
N SER A 621 -7.15 -14.62 -0.75
CA SER A 621 -8.29 -14.18 0.07
C SER A 621 -9.59 -14.09 -0.75
N ALA A 622 -9.49 -13.66 -2.01
CA ALA A 622 -10.63 -13.67 -2.95
C ALA A 622 -11.00 -15.11 -3.38
N ILE A 623 -10.02 -16.01 -3.53
CA ILE A 623 -10.29 -17.43 -3.81
C ILE A 623 -11.05 -18.09 -2.65
N ILE A 624 -10.74 -17.77 -1.38
CA ILE A 624 -11.54 -18.24 -0.23
C ILE A 624 -13.01 -17.80 -0.38
N LEU A 625 -13.25 -16.55 -0.74
CA LEU A 625 -14.62 -16.06 -0.98
C LEU A 625 -15.29 -16.81 -2.14
N LYS A 626 -14.55 -17.10 -3.22
CA LYS A 626 -15.06 -17.80 -4.40
C LYS A 626 -15.44 -19.25 -4.15
N ILE A 627 -14.59 -20.03 -3.46
CA ILE A 627 -14.87 -21.45 -3.19
C ILE A 627 -15.91 -21.64 -2.08
N GLY A 628 -16.10 -20.63 -1.23
CA GLY A 628 -17.18 -20.57 -0.26
C GLY A 628 -17.08 -21.50 0.96
N PRO A 629 -18.16 -21.65 1.72
CA PRO A 629 -19.50 -21.11 1.45
C PRO A 629 -19.57 -19.59 1.52
N SER A 630 -20.10 -18.96 0.49
CA SER A 630 -20.26 -17.51 0.40
C SER A 630 -21.73 -17.16 0.29
N PHE A 631 -22.15 -16.10 0.98
CA PHE A 631 -23.55 -15.74 1.13
C PHE A 631 -23.83 -14.30 0.69
N GLN A 632 -24.90 -14.15 -0.07
CA GLN A 632 -25.62 -12.89 -0.23
C GLN A 632 -26.69 -12.82 0.86
N VAL A 633 -26.64 -11.83 1.72
CA VAL A 633 -27.68 -11.56 2.71
C VAL A 633 -28.44 -10.30 2.32
N VAL A 634 -29.71 -10.45 1.98
CA VAL A 634 -30.59 -9.35 1.61
C VAL A 634 -31.59 -9.08 2.73
N ILE A 635 -31.52 -7.88 3.30
CA ILE A 635 -32.48 -7.40 4.28
C ILE A 635 -33.59 -6.61 3.58
N ILE A 636 -34.82 -6.98 3.79
CA ILE A 636 -36.01 -6.25 3.35
C ILE A 636 -36.63 -5.56 4.55
N GLY A 637 -36.59 -4.25 4.60
CA GLY A 637 -37.11 -3.42 5.68
C GLY A 637 -36.61 -1.98 5.56
N GLU A 638 -37.29 -1.04 6.21
CA GLU A 638 -36.81 0.34 6.25
C GLU A 638 -35.59 0.43 7.19
N LYS A 639 -34.54 1.08 6.76
CA LYS A 639 -33.22 1.15 7.45
C LYS A 639 -33.33 1.54 8.92
N ASP A 640 -34.21 2.49 9.23
CA ASP A 640 -34.34 3.06 10.57
C ASP A 640 -35.31 2.30 11.50
N ASN A 641 -36.03 1.31 10.97
CA ASN A 641 -36.88 0.50 11.81
C ASN A 641 -36.08 -0.37 12.79
N PRO A 642 -36.53 -0.50 14.06
CA PRO A 642 -35.80 -1.25 15.07
C PRO A 642 -35.53 -2.71 14.72
N ASP A 643 -36.46 -3.39 14.06
CA ASP A 643 -36.34 -4.80 13.64
C ASP A 643 -35.32 -4.95 12.50
N THR A 644 -35.28 -4.01 11.55
CA THR A 644 -34.23 -3.95 10.49
C THR A 644 -32.85 -3.74 11.09
N ARG A 645 -32.71 -2.75 12.01
CA ARG A 645 -31.46 -2.48 12.70
C ARG A 645 -30.93 -3.66 13.49
N VAL A 646 -31.80 -4.43 14.12
CA VAL A 646 -31.40 -5.63 14.86
C VAL A 646 -30.77 -6.66 13.92
N LEU A 647 -31.36 -6.95 12.77
CA LEU A 647 -30.80 -7.87 11.76
C LEU A 647 -29.48 -7.37 11.21
N LEU A 648 -29.39 -6.07 10.83
CA LEU A 648 -28.17 -5.44 10.32
C LEU A 648 -27.02 -5.53 11.35
N ASN A 649 -27.24 -5.06 12.57
CA ASN A 649 -26.25 -5.08 13.65
C ASN A 649 -25.76 -6.49 13.98
N THR A 650 -26.61 -7.50 13.82
CA THR A 650 -26.23 -8.89 14.06
C THR A 650 -25.19 -9.38 13.08
N ILE A 651 -25.33 -9.03 11.79
CA ILE A 651 -24.36 -9.38 10.76
C ILE A 651 -23.07 -8.57 10.94
N GLN A 652 -23.18 -7.27 11.12
CA GLN A 652 -22.06 -6.34 11.18
C GLN A 652 -21.10 -6.58 12.36
N LYS A 653 -21.59 -7.18 13.45
CA LYS A 653 -20.75 -7.49 14.63
C LYS A 653 -19.93 -8.76 14.50
N GLU A 654 -20.38 -9.72 13.71
CA GLU A 654 -19.73 -11.02 13.55
C GLU A 654 -18.62 -10.94 12.47
N TYR A 655 -17.53 -11.67 12.66
CA TYR A 655 -16.51 -11.81 11.62
C TYR A 655 -16.99 -12.77 10.53
N LEU A 656 -17.54 -12.22 9.46
CA LEU A 656 -18.15 -12.93 8.34
C LEU A 656 -17.57 -12.47 6.99
N PRO A 657 -16.28 -12.74 6.72
CA PRO A 657 -15.59 -12.25 5.50
C PRO A 657 -16.15 -12.89 4.21
N ASN A 658 -17.00 -13.88 4.33
CA ASN A 658 -17.67 -14.61 3.25
C ASN A 658 -19.12 -14.16 3.01
N VAL A 659 -19.55 -13.05 3.62
CA VAL A 659 -20.91 -12.51 3.52
C VAL A 659 -20.86 -11.16 2.82
N VAL A 660 -21.79 -10.93 1.90
CA VAL A 660 -22.10 -9.61 1.33
C VAL A 660 -23.49 -9.21 1.77
N LEU A 661 -23.59 -8.03 2.41
CA LEU A 661 -24.82 -7.49 2.97
C LEU A 661 -25.48 -6.50 2.02
N ILE A 662 -26.76 -6.68 1.78
CA ILE A 662 -27.59 -5.81 0.93
C ILE A 662 -28.82 -5.37 1.72
N LEU A 663 -29.07 -4.06 1.77
CA LEU A 663 -30.39 -3.53 2.16
C LEU A 663 -31.16 -3.20 0.88
N SER A 664 -32.32 -3.82 0.71
CA SER A 664 -33.14 -3.61 -0.49
C SER A 664 -33.83 -2.24 -0.46
N ASP A 665 -33.58 -1.45 -1.46
CA ASP A 665 -34.29 -0.22 -1.79
C ASP A 665 -34.61 -0.16 -3.31
N ASP A 666 -35.22 0.93 -3.77
CA ASP A 666 -35.60 1.08 -5.17
C ASP A 666 -34.41 1.12 -6.13
N SER A 667 -33.26 1.69 -5.72
CA SER A 667 -32.04 1.77 -6.51
C SER A 667 -31.37 0.39 -6.60
N ILE A 668 -31.24 -0.31 -5.49
CA ILE A 668 -30.68 -1.66 -5.44
C ILE A 668 -31.51 -2.64 -6.27
N ASN A 669 -32.85 -2.50 -6.26
CA ASN A 669 -33.75 -3.32 -7.06
C ASN A 669 -33.60 -3.10 -8.58
N GLN A 670 -32.97 -2.00 -9.01
CA GLN A 670 -32.63 -1.77 -10.41
C GLN A 670 -31.30 -2.45 -10.77
N ILE A 671 -30.36 -2.52 -9.82
CA ILE A 671 -29.06 -3.17 -9.99
C ILE A 671 -29.24 -4.69 -10.04
N THR A 672 -30.06 -5.23 -9.17
CA THR A 672 -30.25 -6.69 -9.00
C THR A 672 -31.72 -7.06 -9.17
N GLY A 673 -32.05 -7.58 -10.37
CA GLY A 673 -33.42 -7.96 -10.72
C GLY A 673 -34.02 -9.07 -9.86
N SER A 674 -33.20 -9.96 -9.32
CA SER A 674 -33.62 -11.08 -8.45
C SER A 674 -34.25 -10.64 -7.13
N LEU A 675 -34.04 -9.40 -6.69
CA LEU A 675 -34.59 -8.86 -5.45
C LEU A 675 -36.06 -8.42 -5.54
N LYS A 676 -36.58 -8.15 -6.73
CA LYS A 676 -37.92 -7.60 -6.97
C LYS A 676 -39.07 -8.42 -6.38
N HIS A 677 -38.86 -9.69 -6.12
CA HIS A 677 -39.87 -10.61 -5.56
C HIS A 677 -39.70 -10.86 -4.08
N LYS A 678 -38.67 -10.31 -3.43
CA LYS A 678 -38.46 -10.46 -1.98
C LYS A 678 -39.29 -9.40 -1.24
N THR A 679 -39.99 -9.82 -0.20
CA THR A 679 -40.91 -8.95 0.57
C THR A 679 -40.75 -9.20 2.05
N MET A 680 -41.21 -8.25 2.88
CA MET A 680 -41.31 -8.48 4.32
C MET A 680 -42.32 -9.61 4.61
N VAL A 681 -41.92 -10.55 5.45
CA VAL A 681 -42.80 -11.65 5.93
C VAL A 681 -43.52 -11.17 7.19
N ASN A 682 -44.81 -11.28 7.18
CA ASN A 682 -45.68 -10.86 8.28
C ASN A 682 -45.56 -9.37 8.67
N GLY A 683 -45.11 -8.53 7.76
CA GLY A 683 -44.89 -7.09 8.01
C GLY A 683 -43.69 -6.77 8.90
N GLN A 684 -42.77 -7.71 9.07
CA GLN A 684 -41.51 -7.56 9.81
C GLN A 684 -40.30 -7.53 8.88
N ALA A 685 -39.22 -6.88 9.31
CA ALA A 685 -37.95 -6.93 8.59
C ALA A 685 -37.54 -8.40 8.39
N THR A 686 -37.07 -8.70 7.17
CA THR A 686 -36.83 -10.09 6.75
C THR A 686 -35.50 -10.23 6.07
N ALA A 687 -34.68 -11.17 6.53
CA ALA A 687 -33.41 -11.56 5.90
C ALA A 687 -33.61 -12.72 4.93
N TYR A 688 -33.12 -12.59 3.73
CA TYR A 688 -33.00 -13.64 2.73
C TYR A 688 -31.51 -13.98 2.54
N VAL A 689 -31.16 -15.22 2.86
CA VAL A 689 -29.78 -15.72 2.76
C VAL A 689 -29.69 -16.64 1.55
N CYS A 690 -28.89 -16.27 0.57
CA CYS A 690 -28.65 -17.07 -0.63
C CYS A 690 -27.15 -17.36 -0.78
N GLY A 691 -26.80 -18.60 -1.07
CA GLY A 691 -25.42 -19.03 -1.31
C GLY A 691 -25.39 -20.33 -2.12
N ASN A 692 -24.32 -20.57 -2.87
CA ASN A 692 -24.12 -21.80 -3.66
C ASN A 692 -25.31 -22.17 -4.57
N GLY A 693 -25.96 -21.14 -5.17
CA GLY A 693 -27.11 -21.33 -6.07
C GLY A 693 -28.42 -21.70 -5.37
N THR A 694 -28.49 -21.68 -4.05
CA THR A 694 -29.70 -21.97 -3.26
C THR A 694 -29.98 -20.85 -2.26
N CYS A 695 -31.29 -20.62 -1.95
CA CYS A 695 -31.68 -19.70 -0.91
C CYS A 695 -32.32 -20.44 0.23
N HIS A 696 -31.98 -20.05 1.46
CA HIS A 696 -32.65 -20.53 2.67
C HIS A 696 -34.05 -19.95 2.80
N ALA A 697 -34.88 -20.54 3.65
CA ALA A 697 -36.17 -19.93 4.04
C ALA A 697 -35.92 -18.55 4.66
N PRO A 698 -36.73 -17.53 4.33
CA PRO A 698 -36.55 -16.19 4.88
C PRO A 698 -36.73 -16.20 6.42
N VAL A 699 -35.90 -15.41 7.10
CA VAL A 699 -35.91 -15.35 8.59
C VAL A 699 -36.09 -13.91 9.08
N ASN A 700 -36.77 -13.78 10.22
CA ASN A 700 -36.98 -12.50 10.92
C ASN A 700 -36.25 -12.45 12.27
N ASN A 701 -35.65 -13.56 12.68
CA ASN A 701 -34.98 -13.72 13.97
C ASN A 701 -33.43 -13.64 13.77
N PRO A 702 -32.73 -12.80 14.56
CA PRO A 702 -31.26 -12.70 14.51
C PRO A 702 -30.51 -14.02 14.77
N ASP A 703 -31.01 -14.83 15.74
CA ASP A 703 -30.35 -16.10 16.09
C ASP A 703 -30.43 -17.11 14.93
N ASP A 704 -31.60 -17.16 14.26
CA ASP A 704 -31.80 -18.03 13.09
C ASP A 704 -30.89 -17.55 11.92
N LEU A 705 -30.75 -16.23 11.75
CA LEU A 705 -29.88 -15.66 10.73
C LEU A 705 -28.42 -16.05 10.96
N ILE A 706 -27.92 -15.91 12.18
CA ILE A 706 -26.50 -16.25 12.49
C ILE A 706 -26.29 -17.77 12.39
N ASN A 707 -27.23 -18.59 12.75
CA ASN A 707 -27.13 -20.05 12.63
C ASN A 707 -27.01 -20.52 11.17
N ILE A 708 -27.56 -19.76 10.20
CA ILE A 708 -27.41 -20.05 8.77
C ILE A 708 -26.01 -19.63 8.28
N LEU A 709 -25.43 -18.57 8.85
CA LEU A 709 -24.17 -17.97 8.38
C LEU A 709 -22.91 -18.57 9.03
N LYS A 710 -23.07 -19.29 10.14
CA LYS A 710 -22.00 -20.03 10.83
C LYS A 710 -21.85 -21.43 10.31
#